data_00b07ce626500bfff02594c554c35c38
#
_entry.id   00b07ce626500bfff02594c554c35c38
#
_cell.length_a   1.000
_cell.length_b   1.000
_cell.length_c   1.000
_cell.angle_alpha   90.00
_cell.angle_beta   90.00
_cell.angle_gamma   90.00
#
_symmetry.space_group_name_H-M   'P 1'
#
loop_
_entity.id
_entity.type
_entity.pdbx_description
1 polymer ?
#
loop_
_entity_poly.entity_id
_entity_poly.type
_entity_poly.pdbx_seq_one_letter_code
_entity_poly.pdbx_strand_id
1 'polypeptide(L)'
;MAHVFDEDIFIIDCWLDTKEKEDTLINLINRVKGFNVPIILCGHYPVKPEIQKMVDYFIYDGNNDILLEKDFSDYEVVSDRWTIMNDYKVFNKVDFHHDYAIWLTMKNAFNLANQLGKKYIHFLEYDNLPDEIQYRQAFMEYIRGNDAVVYEYAENSTKEENPYSSTYIFSIRTNIALELINKIKSKEEYFKNRPNGWQLEKVFFQTLKSVTNNIFVSKYIPNNEELNIFAAWNRNGIIRNGARFQTYLALDESNRLHVHFISGFSEKPADKDYLVEVNYNGKNFFYNINKNAYHLEEIGQYEIGKKVSVYYQGVEVFSQVLSEDSSEFRRKNKLERANKQSNRRFNINFIDGPFIEILDDVDLTYKVDFINSKNNKIEYSTVMKSNTWSKCSIKYYVDWIIKVKGIDNDYEGQYTLNPKGNRVLISFESKSLGDNLAFIPYVEEFRKKHDCEVICSTFQNDLFKKEYPKIQFVNPGDNVDNILCLYRLGVFYDNNRNVDYTRHPTNPIKEPLLKIPSDILGLSYKEIKPKLPKLGKKKKKMVTIAIHSTAQAKYWNNPTGWQDVVDFLKNNGYEVRLLSREEDGYMGNINPKGVKQQPPSSTKELIKTIQESEFFIGISSGLSWLAWGAGVPVVLISGFTDVYLEPFKDIHRIINKDVCNSCWHTHEFDPGDW
;
A
#
# COMPACT_ATOMS: atom_id res chain seq x y z
N MET A 1 12.82 -29.58 -23.41
CA MET A 1 13.59 -29.15 -22.23
C MET A 1 12.89 -27.98 -21.53
N ALA A 2 11.57 -28.07 -21.34
CA ALA A 2 10.81 -27.08 -20.63
C ALA A 2 10.52 -27.69 -19.25
N HIS A 3 11.03 -27.17 -18.17
CA HIS A 3 10.72 -27.40 -16.74
C HIS A 3 11.93 -27.33 -15.79
N VAL A 4 13.07 -26.81 -16.22
CA VAL A 4 14.26 -26.78 -15.35
C VAL A 4 14.18 -25.66 -14.29
N PHE A 5 13.32 -24.63 -14.50
CA PHE A 5 13.26 -23.43 -13.65
C PHE A 5 11.85 -23.08 -13.14
N ASP A 6 10.96 -24.08 -13.00
CA ASP A 6 9.57 -23.84 -12.51
C ASP A 6 9.53 -23.29 -11.07
N GLU A 7 10.60 -23.53 -10.30
CA GLU A 7 10.72 -23.07 -8.91
C GLU A 7 11.38 -21.68 -8.77
N ASP A 8 11.75 -21.06 -9.90
CA ASP A 8 12.45 -19.80 -9.96
C ASP A 8 11.50 -18.62 -10.19
N ILE A 9 11.93 -17.44 -9.80
CA ILE A 9 11.27 -16.18 -10.09
C ILE A 9 12.29 -15.06 -10.19
N PHE A 10 12.12 -14.18 -11.18
CA PHE A 10 12.86 -12.93 -11.26
C PHE A 10 12.13 -11.82 -10.51
N ILE A 11 12.88 -11.01 -9.80
CA ILE A 11 12.43 -9.75 -9.23
C ILE A 11 13.25 -8.64 -9.87
N ILE A 12 12.58 -7.70 -10.52
CA ILE A 12 13.21 -6.53 -11.11
C ILE A 12 12.77 -5.31 -10.31
N ASP A 13 13.72 -4.64 -9.68
CA ASP A 13 13.49 -3.37 -9.00
C ASP A 13 13.76 -2.21 -9.95
N CYS A 14 12.88 -1.19 -9.98
CA CYS A 14 13.01 -0.10 -10.93
C CYS A 14 12.67 1.27 -10.36
N TRP A 15 13.44 2.27 -10.83
CA TRP A 15 13.21 3.68 -10.61
C TRP A 15 13.12 4.38 -11.97
N LEU A 16 11.90 4.66 -12.43
CA LEU A 16 11.65 5.17 -13.78
C LEU A 16 11.21 6.63 -13.73
N ASP A 17 12.15 7.54 -13.81
CA ASP A 17 11.91 8.99 -13.85
C ASP A 17 12.21 9.59 -15.23
N THR A 18 12.70 8.80 -16.19
CA THR A 18 12.99 9.22 -17.56
C THR A 18 12.58 8.16 -18.57
N LYS A 19 12.29 8.61 -19.81
CA LYS A 19 11.97 7.72 -20.94
C LYS A 19 13.10 6.72 -21.23
N GLU A 20 14.32 7.12 -21.04
CA GLU A 20 15.49 6.30 -21.26
C GLU A 20 15.58 5.13 -20.28
N LYS A 21 15.25 5.37 -19.00
CA LYS A 21 15.16 4.32 -18.00
C LYS A 21 14.03 3.33 -18.30
N GLU A 22 12.91 3.83 -18.82
CA GLU A 22 11.83 2.95 -19.31
C GLU A 22 12.30 2.04 -20.43
N ASP A 23 13.00 2.60 -21.43
CA ASP A 23 13.52 1.82 -22.57
C ASP A 23 14.54 0.78 -22.11
N THR A 24 15.35 1.12 -21.11
CA THR A 24 16.29 0.20 -20.48
C THR A 24 15.59 -0.94 -19.76
N LEU A 25 14.56 -0.62 -18.95
CA LEU A 25 13.76 -1.65 -18.28
C LEU A 25 13.07 -2.57 -19.29
N ILE A 26 12.51 -2.02 -20.38
CA ILE A 26 11.88 -2.83 -21.44
C ILE A 26 12.89 -3.82 -22.04
N ASN A 27 14.12 -3.36 -22.29
CA ASN A 27 15.19 -4.23 -22.80
C ASN A 27 15.52 -5.33 -21.78
N LEU A 28 15.64 -5.02 -20.49
CA LEU A 28 15.87 -6.02 -19.45
C LEU A 28 14.73 -7.04 -19.38
N ILE A 29 13.46 -6.58 -19.34
CA ILE A 29 12.32 -7.49 -19.31
C ILE A 29 12.34 -8.45 -20.50
N ASN A 30 12.62 -7.95 -21.70
CA ASN A 30 12.67 -8.77 -22.90
C ASN A 30 13.78 -9.81 -22.83
N ARG A 31 14.95 -9.49 -22.27
CA ARG A 31 16.02 -10.48 -22.03
C ARG A 31 15.64 -11.51 -20.99
N VAL A 32 15.09 -11.06 -19.85
CA VAL A 32 14.70 -11.96 -18.76
C VAL A 32 13.61 -12.94 -19.20
N LYS A 33 12.72 -12.54 -20.09
CA LYS A 33 11.72 -13.44 -20.70
C LYS A 33 12.37 -14.64 -21.42
N GLY A 34 13.57 -14.51 -21.93
CA GLY A 34 14.33 -15.62 -22.54
C GLY A 34 14.60 -16.78 -21.60
N PHE A 35 14.57 -16.56 -20.28
CA PHE A 35 14.72 -17.62 -19.28
C PHE A 35 13.44 -18.44 -19.07
N ASN A 36 12.29 -17.98 -19.55
CA ASN A 36 10.97 -18.60 -19.34
C ASN A 36 10.62 -18.79 -17.86
N VAL A 37 10.90 -17.79 -17.05
CA VAL A 37 10.70 -17.73 -15.60
C VAL A 37 9.79 -16.53 -15.29
N PRO A 38 8.81 -16.64 -14.38
CA PRO A 38 7.95 -15.52 -14.01
C PRO A 38 8.73 -14.31 -13.49
N ILE A 39 8.20 -13.13 -13.75
CA ILE A 39 8.81 -11.84 -13.39
C ILE A 39 7.89 -11.07 -12.44
N ILE A 40 8.42 -10.65 -11.30
CA ILE A 40 7.86 -9.62 -10.44
C ILE A 40 8.57 -8.31 -10.76
N LEU A 41 7.84 -7.30 -11.20
CA LEU A 41 8.35 -5.94 -11.34
C LEU A 41 7.98 -5.13 -10.12
N CYS A 42 8.96 -4.46 -9.51
CA CYS A 42 8.78 -3.59 -8.37
C CYS A 42 9.11 -2.15 -8.76
N GLY A 43 8.17 -1.23 -8.59
CA GLY A 43 8.36 0.16 -8.95
C GLY A 43 8.40 1.07 -7.72
N HIS A 44 9.41 1.94 -7.65
CA HIS A 44 9.44 3.06 -6.70
C HIS A 44 8.55 4.22 -7.16
N TYR A 45 8.29 4.30 -8.45
CA TYR A 45 7.33 5.19 -9.09
C TYR A 45 6.23 4.38 -9.78
N PRO A 46 5.07 4.97 -10.04
CA PRO A 46 4.06 4.34 -10.89
C PRO A 46 4.65 4.01 -12.27
N VAL A 47 4.48 2.76 -12.68
CA VAL A 47 4.95 2.26 -13.97
C VAL A 47 3.79 2.26 -14.96
N LYS A 48 4.05 2.63 -16.21
CA LYS A 48 3.03 2.68 -17.26
C LYS A 48 2.33 1.32 -17.44
N PRO A 49 1.01 1.28 -17.69
CA PRO A 49 0.26 0.04 -17.85
C PRO A 49 0.80 -0.89 -18.95
N GLU A 50 1.40 -0.32 -20.00
CA GLU A 50 2.00 -1.09 -21.09
C GLU A 50 3.20 -1.92 -20.60
N ILE A 51 4.01 -1.34 -19.72
CA ILE A 51 5.18 -2.03 -19.13
C ILE A 51 4.70 -3.04 -18.09
N GLN A 52 3.68 -2.71 -17.28
CA GLN A 52 3.11 -3.64 -16.31
C GLN A 52 2.59 -4.91 -16.99
N LYS A 53 1.99 -4.80 -18.18
CA LYS A 53 1.51 -5.96 -18.98
C LYS A 53 2.63 -6.84 -19.52
N MET A 54 3.87 -6.38 -19.47
CA MET A 54 5.02 -7.17 -19.93
C MET A 54 5.50 -8.18 -18.90
N VAL A 55 5.05 -8.11 -17.66
CA VAL A 55 5.50 -8.96 -16.55
C VAL A 55 4.32 -9.73 -15.96
N ASP A 56 4.62 -10.77 -15.15
CA ASP A 56 3.58 -11.61 -14.56
C ASP A 56 2.95 -10.97 -13.33
N TYR A 57 3.76 -10.22 -12.55
CA TYR A 57 3.33 -9.56 -11.32
C TYR A 57 3.94 -8.16 -11.24
N PHE A 58 3.16 -7.21 -10.74
CA PHE A 58 3.62 -5.85 -10.50
C PHE A 58 3.34 -5.44 -9.05
N ILE A 59 4.36 -4.89 -8.39
CA ILE A 59 4.27 -4.34 -7.03
C ILE A 59 4.56 -2.84 -7.09
N TYR A 60 3.65 -2.05 -6.55
CA TYR A 60 3.87 -0.65 -6.25
C TYR A 60 3.36 -0.36 -4.85
N ASP A 61 4.23 0.15 -4.00
CA ASP A 61 3.88 0.57 -2.64
C ASP A 61 3.95 2.10 -2.56
N GLY A 62 2.79 2.73 -2.64
CA GLY A 62 2.67 4.20 -2.57
C GLY A 62 3.00 4.80 -1.20
N ASN A 63 3.21 3.96 -0.18
CA ASN A 63 3.66 4.39 1.16
C ASN A 63 5.15 4.14 1.38
N ASN A 64 5.84 3.61 0.37
CA ASN A 64 7.28 3.43 0.44
C ASN A 64 7.95 4.81 0.41
N ASP A 65 8.70 5.11 1.47
CA ASP A 65 9.40 6.39 1.62
C ASP A 65 10.50 6.51 0.56
N ILE A 66 10.16 7.20 -0.51
CA ILE A 66 11.12 7.69 -1.50
C ILE A 66 11.43 9.13 -1.14
N LEU A 67 12.56 9.62 -1.59
CA LEU A 67 12.94 11.02 -1.49
C LEU A 67 11.81 11.95 -1.87
N LEU A 68 11.44 12.83 -0.94
CA LEU A 68 10.54 13.94 -1.20
C LEU A 68 11.35 15.11 -1.77
N GLU A 69 10.85 15.76 -2.81
CA GLU A 69 11.52 16.92 -3.43
C GLU A 69 11.78 18.08 -2.46
N LYS A 70 10.95 18.23 -1.44
CA LYS A 70 11.17 19.25 -0.37
C LYS A 70 12.50 19.08 0.36
N ASP A 71 13.10 17.90 0.30
CA ASP A 71 14.36 17.59 0.99
C ASP A 71 15.57 18.17 0.25
N PHE A 72 15.35 18.65 -0.97
CA PHE A 72 16.33 19.33 -1.81
C PHE A 72 16.01 20.82 -2.05
N SER A 73 15.13 21.39 -1.23
CA SER A 73 14.66 22.77 -1.39
C SER A 73 15.76 23.81 -1.25
N ASP A 74 16.85 23.47 -0.52
CA ASP A 74 17.94 24.39 -0.23
C ASP A 74 18.91 24.56 -1.41
N TYR A 75 18.82 23.70 -2.45
CA TYR A 75 19.75 23.70 -3.58
C TYR A 75 19.05 23.54 -4.90
N GLU A 76 19.41 24.37 -5.84
CA GLU A 76 18.99 24.26 -7.24
C GLU A 76 20.11 23.68 -8.08
N VAL A 77 19.85 22.52 -8.72
CA VAL A 77 20.83 21.86 -9.57
C VAL A 77 20.85 22.49 -10.95
N VAL A 78 22.00 22.99 -11.34
CA VAL A 78 22.22 23.73 -12.61
C VAL A 78 22.48 22.76 -13.77
N SER A 79 23.04 21.58 -13.52
CA SER A 79 23.49 20.65 -14.55
C SER A 79 22.73 19.34 -14.60
N ASP A 80 22.64 18.60 -13.51
CA ASP A 80 21.91 17.35 -13.46
C ASP A 80 21.38 17.07 -12.04
N ARG A 81 20.11 16.76 -11.98
CA ARG A 81 19.38 16.58 -10.72
C ARG A 81 19.69 15.24 -10.06
N TRP A 82 20.06 14.25 -10.83
CA TRP A 82 20.20 12.88 -10.36
C TRP A 82 21.29 12.68 -9.30
N THR A 83 22.37 13.41 -9.43
CA THR A 83 23.54 13.28 -8.54
C THR A 83 23.26 13.66 -7.11
N ILE A 84 22.43 14.66 -6.93
CA ILE A 84 22.08 15.14 -5.58
C ILE A 84 21.34 14.06 -4.80
N MET A 85 20.53 13.26 -5.49
CA MET A 85 19.74 12.19 -4.87
C MET A 85 20.58 11.07 -4.28
N ASN A 86 21.82 10.91 -4.72
CA ASN A 86 22.73 9.86 -4.24
C ASN A 86 23.75 10.38 -3.21
N ASP A 87 23.78 11.67 -2.95
CA ASP A 87 24.75 12.27 -2.05
C ASP A 87 24.16 12.87 -0.77
N TYR A 88 23.88 12.01 0.18
CA TYR A 88 23.36 12.44 1.47
C TYR A 88 24.38 13.21 2.36
N LYS A 89 25.69 13.15 2.04
CA LYS A 89 26.72 13.90 2.79
C LYS A 89 26.66 15.39 2.51
N VAL A 90 26.20 15.74 1.32
CA VAL A 90 26.00 17.12 0.91
C VAL A 90 24.88 17.76 1.72
N PHE A 91 23.87 16.97 2.05
CA PHE A 91 22.65 17.40 2.71
C PHE A 91 22.55 16.81 4.12
N ASN A 92 23.47 17.12 5.02
CA ASN A 92 23.53 16.60 6.40
C ASN A 92 22.23 16.74 7.23
N LYS A 93 21.17 17.31 6.67
CA LYS A 93 19.88 17.54 7.32
C LYS A 93 18.75 16.68 6.75
N VAL A 94 19.02 15.90 5.71
CA VAL A 94 17.99 15.14 5.00
C VAL A 94 18.05 13.69 5.40
N ASP A 95 16.93 13.17 5.89
CA ASP A 95 16.71 11.75 6.08
C ASP A 95 16.59 11.08 4.71
N PHE A 96 17.69 10.64 4.17
CA PHE A 96 17.79 9.98 2.89
C PHE A 96 17.34 8.54 3.02
N HIS A 97 16.20 8.19 2.42
CA HIS A 97 15.57 6.89 2.62
C HIS A 97 15.60 5.98 1.38
N HIS A 98 16.36 6.34 0.37
CA HIS A 98 16.40 5.58 -0.89
C HIS A 98 16.80 4.10 -0.67
N ASP A 99 17.85 3.87 0.10
CA ASP A 99 18.31 2.53 0.43
C ASP A 99 17.29 1.73 1.27
N TYR A 100 16.59 2.40 2.19
CA TYR A 100 15.51 1.79 2.93
C TYR A 100 14.27 1.52 2.06
N ALA A 101 13.99 2.38 1.08
CA ALA A 101 12.94 2.17 0.11
C ALA A 101 13.17 0.88 -0.70
N ILE A 102 14.40 0.63 -1.17
CA ILE A 102 14.76 -0.62 -1.84
C ILE A 102 14.62 -1.83 -0.89
N TRP A 103 15.02 -1.69 0.38
CA TRP A 103 14.81 -2.74 1.38
C TRP A 103 13.34 -3.12 1.55
N LEU A 104 12.42 -2.14 1.58
CA LEU A 104 10.98 -2.38 1.64
C LEU A 104 10.46 -3.06 0.37
N THR A 105 10.96 -2.65 -0.78
CA THR A 105 10.61 -3.27 -2.06
C THR A 105 11.04 -4.75 -2.08
N MET A 106 12.28 -5.05 -1.66
CA MET A 106 12.75 -6.42 -1.49
C MET A 106 11.83 -7.21 -0.55
N LYS A 107 11.43 -6.63 0.58
CA LYS A 107 10.54 -7.26 1.55
C LYS A 107 9.20 -7.64 0.92
N ASN A 108 8.57 -6.73 0.20
CA ASN A 108 7.29 -6.97 -0.46
C ASN A 108 7.44 -8.06 -1.55
N ALA A 109 8.48 -7.99 -2.36
CA ALA A 109 8.72 -8.92 -3.45
C ALA A 109 9.06 -10.34 -2.95
N PHE A 110 9.87 -10.47 -1.91
CA PHE A 110 10.23 -11.77 -1.33
C PHE A 110 9.02 -12.46 -0.69
N ASN A 111 8.16 -11.69 -0.03
CA ASN A 111 6.90 -12.22 0.50
C ASN A 111 5.98 -12.72 -0.62
N LEU A 112 5.87 -11.98 -1.73
CA LEU A 112 5.09 -12.43 -2.88
C LEU A 112 5.69 -13.69 -3.51
N ALA A 113 7.00 -13.75 -3.71
CA ALA A 113 7.68 -14.95 -4.22
C ALA A 113 7.41 -16.20 -3.36
N ASN A 114 7.38 -16.02 -2.04
CA ASN A 114 7.02 -17.10 -1.11
C ASN A 114 5.55 -17.53 -1.26
N GLN A 115 4.62 -16.58 -1.36
CA GLN A 115 3.20 -16.87 -1.56
C GLN A 115 2.94 -17.61 -2.88
N LEU A 116 3.76 -17.35 -3.90
CA LEU A 116 3.74 -18.03 -5.19
C LEU A 116 4.44 -19.41 -5.17
N GLY A 117 4.94 -19.84 -4.00
CA GLY A 117 5.61 -21.14 -3.83
C GLY A 117 6.95 -21.25 -4.53
N LYS A 118 7.59 -20.13 -4.84
CA LYS A 118 8.91 -20.11 -5.52
C LYS A 118 10.03 -20.39 -4.54
N LYS A 119 11.02 -21.18 -4.97
CA LYS A 119 12.16 -21.58 -4.12
C LYS A 119 13.40 -20.71 -4.32
N TYR A 120 13.56 -20.16 -5.52
CA TYR A 120 14.74 -19.41 -5.90
C TYR A 120 14.36 -18.06 -6.47
N ILE A 121 14.91 -17.02 -5.87
CA ILE A 121 14.70 -15.62 -6.25
C ILE A 121 15.94 -15.12 -6.96
N HIS A 122 15.76 -14.49 -8.11
CA HIS A 122 16.81 -13.80 -8.87
C HIS A 122 16.47 -12.31 -8.89
N PHE A 123 17.22 -11.52 -8.14
CA PHE A 123 17.02 -10.09 -8.02
C PHE A 123 17.92 -9.32 -8.99
N LEU A 124 17.32 -8.38 -9.71
CA LEU A 124 17.98 -7.47 -10.65
C LEU A 124 17.47 -6.04 -10.46
N GLU A 125 18.37 -5.08 -10.43
CA GLU A 125 17.96 -3.70 -10.69
C GLU A 125 17.75 -3.50 -12.20
N TYR A 126 16.82 -2.60 -12.55
CA TYR A 126 16.30 -2.42 -13.93
C TYR A 126 17.38 -2.12 -14.96
N ASP A 127 18.51 -1.73 -14.52
CA ASP A 127 19.66 -1.28 -15.29
C ASP A 127 20.78 -2.32 -15.39
N ASN A 128 20.60 -3.50 -14.88
CA ASN A 128 21.47 -4.64 -15.11
C ASN A 128 20.95 -5.48 -16.27
N LEU A 129 21.70 -5.48 -17.38
CA LEU A 129 21.39 -6.32 -18.54
C LEU A 129 22.27 -7.57 -18.55
N PRO A 130 21.86 -8.67 -17.92
CA PRO A 130 22.67 -9.87 -17.88
C PRO A 130 22.79 -10.51 -19.28
N ASP A 131 23.99 -10.99 -19.61
CA ASP A 131 24.13 -11.99 -20.67
C ASP A 131 23.47 -13.30 -20.23
N GLU A 132 22.56 -13.85 -21.06
CA GLU A 132 21.75 -14.99 -20.68
C GLU A 132 22.57 -16.21 -20.27
N ILE A 133 23.58 -16.54 -21.04
CA ILE A 133 24.41 -17.75 -20.82
C ILE A 133 25.24 -17.55 -19.56
N GLN A 134 25.94 -16.44 -19.45
CA GLN A 134 26.79 -16.14 -18.30
C GLN A 134 25.97 -16.02 -17.01
N TYR A 135 24.79 -15.38 -17.06
CA TYR A 135 23.92 -15.26 -15.89
C TYR A 135 23.42 -16.61 -15.40
N ARG A 136 22.97 -17.47 -16.33
CA ARG A 136 22.54 -18.84 -16.01
C ARG A 136 23.64 -19.59 -15.28
N GLN A 137 24.86 -19.57 -15.82
CA GLN A 137 26.01 -20.24 -15.24
C GLN A 137 26.49 -19.62 -13.93
N ALA A 138 26.46 -18.31 -13.81
CA ALA A 138 26.98 -17.58 -12.66
C ALA A 138 26.05 -17.48 -11.46
N PHE A 139 24.73 -17.53 -11.68
CA PHE A 139 23.72 -17.35 -10.64
C PHE A 139 22.72 -18.51 -10.56
N MET A 140 22.03 -18.83 -11.64
CA MET A 140 20.91 -19.79 -11.61
C MET A 140 21.35 -21.23 -11.32
N GLU A 141 22.50 -21.64 -11.78
CA GLU A 141 23.04 -22.97 -11.50
C GLU A 141 23.65 -23.05 -10.08
N TYR A 142 24.40 -22.02 -9.67
CA TYR A 142 25.04 -22.01 -8.36
C TYR A 142 24.07 -21.91 -7.18
N ILE A 143 22.94 -21.24 -7.34
CA ILE A 143 21.94 -21.14 -6.26
C ILE A 143 21.37 -22.51 -5.87
N ARG A 144 21.43 -23.51 -6.73
CA ARG A 144 20.94 -24.87 -6.42
C ARG A 144 21.71 -25.51 -5.26
N GLY A 145 23.01 -25.23 -5.16
CA GLY A 145 23.90 -25.76 -4.11
C GLY A 145 24.14 -24.79 -2.94
N ASN A 146 23.69 -23.55 -3.03
CA ASN A 146 23.98 -22.51 -2.07
C ASN A 146 22.69 -21.86 -1.55
N ASP A 147 22.76 -21.15 -0.44
CA ASP A 147 21.63 -20.38 0.11
C ASP A 147 21.50 -19.01 -0.54
N ALA A 148 22.62 -18.43 -0.93
CA ALA A 148 22.69 -17.20 -1.72
C ALA A 148 23.89 -17.23 -2.69
N VAL A 149 23.72 -16.51 -3.80
CA VAL A 149 24.77 -16.20 -4.78
C VAL A 149 24.82 -14.69 -4.89
N VAL A 150 25.95 -14.10 -4.57
CA VAL A 150 26.16 -12.66 -4.61
C VAL A 150 27.25 -12.28 -5.58
N TYR A 151 27.25 -11.05 -6.04
CA TYR A 151 28.29 -10.48 -6.89
C TYR A 151 29.17 -9.53 -6.08
N GLU A 152 30.47 -9.67 -6.25
CA GLU A 152 31.45 -8.82 -5.59
C GLU A 152 31.64 -7.51 -6.36
N TYR A 153 31.22 -6.39 -5.74
CA TYR A 153 31.26 -5.07 -6.36
C TYR A 153 32.68 -4.56 -6.59
N ALA A 154 33.54 -4.79 -5.61
CA ALA A 154 34.98 -4.50 -5.68
C ALA A 154 35.77 -5.73 -5.25
N GLU A 155 36.94 -5.92 -5.79
CA GLU A 155 37.77 -7.06 -5.50
C GLU A 155 37.96 -7.26 -3.98
N ASN A 156 37.61 -8.45 -3.48
CA ASN A 156 37.61 -8.81 -2.07
C ASN A 156 36.69 -8.04 -1.14
N SER A 157 35.71 -7.27 -1.65
CA SER A 157 34.77 -6.52 -0.82
C SER A 157 33.99 -7.39 0.17
N THR A 158 33.74 -8.66 -0.18
CA THR A 158 33.05 -9.63 0.69
C THR A 158 33.93 -10.17 1.84
N LYS A 159 35.22 -9.88 1.83
CA LYS A 159 36.21 -10.34 2.82
C LYS A 159 36.79 -9.23 3.69
N GLU A 160 36.38 -7.99 3.48
CA GLU A 160 36.83 -6.84 4.29
C GLU A 160 36.29 -6.92 5.73
N GLU A 161 36.83 -6.09 6.63
CA GLU A 161 36.36 -5.96 8.02
C GLU A 161 34.88 -5.53 8.06
N ASN A 162 34.45 -4.65 7.14
CA ASN A 162 33.06 -4.27 6.92
C ASN A 162 32.58 -4.77 5.54
N PRO A 163 32.26 -6.06 5.41
CA PRO A 163 32.07 -6.70 4.13
C PRO A 163 30.77 -6.25 3.47
N TYR A 164 30.77 -6.18 2.13
CA TYR A 164 29.62 -5.82 1.30
C TYR A 164 29.63 -6.58 -0.03
N SER A 165 28.45 -6.72 -0.63
CA SER A 165 28.26 -7.27 -1.96
C SER A 165 27.34 -6.36 -2.78
N SER A 166 27.29 -6.55 -4.09
CA SER A 166 26.31 -5.88 -4.93
C SER A 166 24.88 -6.21 -4.48
N THR A 167 24.00 -5.23 -4.53
CA THR A 167 22.56 -5.39 -4.36
C THR A 167 21.80 -5.32 -5.67
N TYR A 168 22.44 -4.93 -6.78
CA TYR A 168 21.76 -4.86 -8.08
C TYR A 168 21.62 -6.20 -8.77
N ILE A 169 22.37 -7.20 -8.36
CA ILE A 169 22.34 -8.54 -8.94
C ILE A 169 22.71 -9.58 -7.89
N PHE A 170 21.78 -10.44 -7.56
CA PHE A 170 22.01 -11.59 -6.68
C PHE A 170 20.92 -12.66 -6.86
N SER A 171 21.21 -13.86 -6.39
CA SER A 171 20.21 -14.92 -6.26
C SER A 171 20.17 -15.42 -4.82
N ILE A 172 18.97 -15.75 -4.33
CA ILE A 172 18.78 -16.18 -2.95
C ILE A 172 17.65 -17.20 -2.85
N ARG A 173 17.77 -18.17 -1.95
CA ARG A 173 16.66 -19.07 -1.62
C ARG A 173 15.55 -18.30 -0.91
N THR A 174 14.30 -18.56 -1.24
CA THR A 174 13.17 -17.82 -0.70
C THR A 174 13.06 -17.88 0.82
N ASN A 175 13.32 -19.05 1.44
CA ASN A 175 13.33 -19.15 2.89
C ASN A 175 14.41 -18.27 3.54
N ILE A 176 15.61 -18.21 2.95
CA ILE A 176 16.71 -17.36 3.41
C ILE A 176 16.38 -15.87 3.19
N ALA A 177 15.76 -15.55 2.05
CA ALA A 177 15.29 -14.21 1.76
C ALA A 177 14.27 -13.71 2.82
N LEU A 178 13.34 -14.56 3.25
CA LEU A 178 12.39 -14.24 4.31
C LEU A 178 13.07 -14.05 5.68
N GLU A 179 14.04 -14.90 6.01
CA GLU A 179 14.81 -14.71 7.24
C GLU A 179 15.60 -13.41 7.21
N LEU A 180 16.22 -13.08 6.07
CA LEU A 180 16.97 -11.85 5.85
C LEU A 180 16.10 -10.60 6.13
N ILE A 181 14.95 -10.50 5.46
CA ILE A 181 14.09 -9.32 5.58
C ILE A 181 13.42 -9.20 6.96
N ASN A 182 13.26 -10.29 7.70
CA ASN A 182 12.72 -10.31 9.04
C ASN A 182 13.75 -9.95 10.13
N LYS A 183 15.03 -9.86 9.80
CA LYS A 183 16.06 -9.39 10.74
C LYS A 183 15.95 -7.91 11.05
N ILE A 184 15.40 -7.12 10.14
CA ILE A 184 15.21 -5.67 10.28
C ILE A 184 13.71 -5.38 10.20
N LYS A 185 13.11 -4.99 11.31
CA LYS A 185 11.65 -4.87 11.44
C LYS A 185 11.13 -3.46 11.21
N SER A 186 11.97 -2.45 11.43
CA SER A 186 11.56 -1.05 11.32
C SER A 186 12.63 -0.20 10.64
N LYS A 187 12.23 1.00 10.24
CA LYS A 187 13.10 2.04 9.67
C LYS A 187 14.20 2.43 10.67
N GLU A 188 13.86 2.60 11.93
CA GLU A 188 14.81 2.96 12.99
C GLU A 188 15.85 1.85 13.19
N GLU A 189 15.43 0.59 13.12
CA GLU A 189 16.33 -0.55 13.21
C GLU A 189 17.26 -0.63 11.99
N TYR A 190 16.76 -0.34 10.80
CA TYR A 190 17.56 -0.26 9.58
C TYR A 190 18.68 0.78 9.72
N PHE A 191 18.33 2.01 10.11
CA PHE A 191 19.32 3.08 10.26
C PHE A 191 20.28 2.88 11.42
N LYS A 192 19.84 2.24 12.50
CA LYS A 192 20.73 1.85 13.61
C LYS A 192 21.80 0.85 13.18
N ASN A 193 21.47 -0.06 12.28
CA ASN A 193 22.37 -1.09 11.78
C ASN A 193 23.18 -0.63 10.56
N ARG A 194 22.96 0.58 10.09
CA ARG A 194 23.65 1.14 8.93
C ARG A 194 25.09 1.53 9.27
N PRO A 195 26.09 0.91 8.66
CA PRO A 195 27.48 1.28 8.87
C PRO A 195 27.77 2.66 8.28
N ASN A 196 28.69 3.42 8.92
CA ASN A 196 29.12 4.69 8.36
C ASN A 196 29.64 4.52 6.92
N GLY A 197 29.01 5.19 5.98
CA GLY A 197 29.55 5.49 4.65
C GLY A 197 29.15 4.61 3.48
N TRP A 198 28.41 3.54 3.59
CA TRP A 198 27.77 2.79 2.48
C TRP A 198 26.60 1.98 3.01
N GLN A 199 25.65 1.83 2.24
CA GLN A 199 24.27 1.87 2.51
C GLN A 199 23.69 0.46 2.39
N LEU A 200 22.90 0.24 1.37
CA LEU A 200 22.16 -1.00 1.18
C LEU A 200 23.08 -2.22 1.05
N GLU A 201 24.17 -2.09 0.31
CA GLU A 201 25.11 -3.18 0.04
C GLU A 201 25.71 -3.78 1.31
N LYS A 202 26.07 -2.93 2.27
CA LYS A 202 26.61 -3.37 3.57
C LYS A 202 25.52 -3.93 4.46
N VAL A 203 24.39 -3.25 4.58
CA VAL A 203 23.26 -3.73 5.38
C VAL A 203 22.78 -5.06 4.86
N PHE A 204 22.61 -5.18 3.54
CA PHE A 204 22.20 -6.43 2.88
C PHE A 204 23.17 -7.57 3.19
N PHE A 205 24.45 -7.39 2.86
CA PHE A 205 25.42 -8.48 2.95
C PHE A 205 25.74 -8.88 4.38
N GLN A 206 25.86 -7.92 5.30
CA GLN A 206 26.08 -8.21 6.71
C GLN A 206 24.88 -8.90 7.35
N THR A 207 23.66 -8.49 6.99
CA THR A 207 22.44 -9.15 7.44
C THR A 207 22.36 -10.58 6.84
N LEU A 208 22.69 -10.75 5.56
CA LEU A 208 22.74 -12.08 4.91
C LEU A 208 23.73 -13.01 5.64
N LYS A 209 24.92 -12.54 5.96
CA LYS A 209 25.90 -13.31 6.74
C LYS A 209 25.44 -13.67 8.15
N SER A 210 24.54 -12.89 8.73
CA SER A 210 23.92 -13.24 10.03
C SER A 210 22.85 -14.34 9.92
N VAL A 211 22.39 -14.63 8.71
CA VAL A 211 21.37 -15.65 8.42
C VAL A 211 22.01 -16.94 7.93
N THR A 212 23.00 -16.85 7.06
CA THR A 212 23.66 -18.04 6.48
C THR A 212 25.14 -17.80 6.20
N ASN A 213 25.92 -18.87 6.27
CA ASN A 213 27.32 -18.92 5.82
C ASN A 213 27.47 -19.59 4.45
N ASN A 214 26.42 -20.18 3.90
CA ASN A 214 26.45 -20.87 2.62
C ASN A 214 26.20 -19.90 1.45
N ILE A 215 27.12 -18.96 1.28
CA ILE A 215 27.08 -17.90 0.27
C ILE A 215 28.15 -18.14 -0.76
N PHE A 216 27.76 -18.25 -2.03
CA PHE A 216 28.69 -18.30 -3.15
C PHE A 216 28.90 -16.86 -3.69
N VAL A 217 30.18 -16.50 -3.86
CA VAL A 217 30.59 -15.22 -4.46
C VAL A 217 30.86 -15.44 -5.95
N SER A 218 29.96 -14.95 -6.79
CA SER A 218 30.08 -15.05 -8.25
C SER A 218 31.18 -14.14 -8.78
N LYS A 219 31.89 -14.61 -9.77
CA LYS A 219 32.85 -13.82 -10.56
C LYS A 219 32.22 -13.29 -11.86
N TYR A 220 30.92 -13.23 -11.92
CA TYR A 220 30.23 -12.65 -13.05
C TYR A 220 30.69 -11.21 -13.26
N ILE A 221 31.13 -10.90 -14.46
CA ILE A 221 31.47 -9.53 -14.86
C ILE A 221 30.40 -9.12 -15.85
N PRO A 222 29.50 -8.18 -15.48
CA PRO A 222 28.54 -7.63 -16.43
C PRO A 222 29.29 -7.07 -17.64
N ASN A 223 28.81 -7.33 -18.85
CA ASN A 223 29.43 -6.78 -20.05
C ASN A 223 29.24 -5.26 -20.08
N ASN A 224 30.31 -4.53 -19.78
CA ASN A 224 30.29 -3.07 -19.63
C ASN A 224 29.89 -2.30 -20.90
N GLU A 225 29.99 -2.91 -22.08
CA GLU A 225 29.57 -2.28 -23.35
C GLU A 225 28.05 -2.26 -23.53
N GLU A 226 27.35 -3.19 -22.87
CA GLU A 226 25.89 -3.26 -22.91
C GLU A 226 25.21 -2.61 -21.69
N LEU A 227 25.94 -2.38 -20.62
CA LEU A 227 25.49 -1.68 -19.43
C LEU A 227 25.45 -0.19 -19.66
N ASN A 228 24.46 0.24 -20.46
CA ASN A 228 24.22 1.65 -20.75
C ASN A 228 23.82 2.49 -19.52
N ILE A 229 23.89 1.94 -18.32
CA ILE A 229 23.45 2.62 -17.12
C ILE A 229 24.59 3.04 -16.23
N PHE A 230 25.57 2.25 -16.15
CA PHE A 230 26.81 2.94 -15.91
C PHE A 230 27.01 4.02 -16.98
N ALA A 231 26.22 4.05 -18.05
CA ALA A 231 26.19 5.15 -18.97
C ALA A 231 25.47 6.39 -18.45
N ALA A 232 24.48 6.31 -17.57
CA ALA A 232 24.03 7.51 -16.86
C ALA A 232 25.14 8.03 -15.93
N TRP A 233 25.86 7.14 -15.28
CA TRP A 233 27.10 7.46 -14.56
C TRP A 233 28.25 7.83 -15.53
N ASN A 234 28.24 7.33 -16.74
CA ASN A 234 29.30 7.55 -17.74
C ASN A 234 29.01 8.71 -18.69
N ARG A 235 27.79 9.18 -18.84
CA ARG A 235 27.47 10.22 -19.84
C ARG A 235 28.20 11.53 -19.63
N ASN A 236 28.57 11.83 -18.37
CA ASN A 236 29.34 13.02 -18.03
C ASN A 236 30.65 12.68 -17.29
N GLY A 237 31.01 11.42 -17.21
CA GLY A 237 32.20 10.98 -16.49
C GLY A 237 33.38 10.74 -17.45
N ILE A 238 34.49 11.44 -17.26
CA ILE A 238 35.75 11.15 -17.95
C ILE A 238 36.51 10.13 -17.11
N ILE A 239 36.77 8.96 -17.71
CA ILE A 239 37.66 7.95 -17.10
C ILE A 239 39.08 8.30 -17.53
N ARG A 240 39.94 8.55 -16.54
CA ARG A 240 41.36 8.80 -16.77
C ARG A 240 42.18 8.19 -15.67
N ASN A 241 43.20 7.39 -16.03
CA ASN A 241 44.06 6.70 -15.08
C ASN A 241 43.28 5.96 -13.99
N GLY A 242 42.19 5.27 -14.38
CA GLY A 242 41.34 4.52 -13.45
C GLY A 242 40.40 5.38 -12.57
N ALA A 243 40.41 6.71 -12.75
CA ALA A 243 39.51 7.60 -11.99
C ALA A 243 38.31 8.00 -12.85
N ARG A 244 37.13 7.98 -12.23
CA ARG A 244 35.88 8.43 -12.81
C ARG A 244 35.43 9.70 -12.10
N PHE A 245 35.19 10.77 -12.87
CA PHE A 245 34.68 12.03 -12.35
C PHE A 245 33.34 12.36 -12.93
N GLN A 246 32.43 12.74 -12.04
CA GLN A 246 31.23 13.45 -12.42
C GLN A 246 31.24 14.80 -11.70
N THR A 247 30.92 15.85 -12.43
CA THR A 247 30.89 17.21 -11.91
C THR A 247 29.55 17.84 -12.22
N TYR A 248 28.98 18.47 -11.22
CA TYR A 248 27.70 19.16 -11.30
C TYR A 248 27.81 20.51 -10.66
N LEU A 249 26.99 21.45 -11.12
CA LEU A 249 26.88 22.77 -10.55
C LEU A 249 25.54 22.89 -9.83
N ALA A 250 25.54 23.40 -8.61
CA ALA A 250 24.35 23.65 -7.79
C ALA A 250 24.32 25.09 -7.29
N LEU A 251 23.14 25.66 -7.12
CA LEU A 251 22.92 26.96 -6.49
C LEU A 251 22.20 26.79 -5.18
N ASP A 252 22.65 27.50 -4.15
CA ASP A 252 21.92 27.64 -2.90
C ASP A 252 20.88 28.79 -2.97
N GLU A 253 20.08 28.93 -1.92
CA GLU A 253 19.06 29.98 -1.81
C GLU A 253 19.63 31.41 -1.87
N SER A 254 20.92 31.57 -1.57
CA SER A 254 21.63 32.85 -1.62
C SER A 254 22.30 33.09 -2.97
N ASN A 255 21.95 32.29 -4.00
CA ASN A 255 22.52 32.34 -5.34
C ASN A 255 24.06 32.13 -5.36
N ARG A 256 24.58 31.35 -4.39
CA ARG A 256 25.98 30.95 -4.37
C ARG A 256 26.16 29.67 -5.16
N LEU A 257 27.20 29.66 -5.97
CA LEU A 257 27.53 28.55 -6.84
C LEU A 257 28.39 27.53 -6.10
N HIS A 258 27.95 26.31 -6.15
CA HIS A 258 28.65 25.16 -5.61
C HIS A 258 29.06 24.22 -6.73
N VAL A 259 30.23 23.65 -6.61
CA VAL A 259 30.69 22.53 -7.44
C VAL A 259 30.57 21.25 -6.66
N HIS A 260 29.90 20.30 -7.24
CA HIS A 260 29.73 18.96 -6.70
C HIS A 260 30.55 17.95 -7.48
N PHE A 261 31.35 17.17 -6.81
CA PHE A 261 32.15 16.11 -7.39
C PHE A 261 31.70 14.74 -6.88
N ILE A 262 31.59 13.80 -7.81
CA ILE A 262 31.59 12.38 -7.49
C ILE A 262 32.83 11.78 -8.11
N SER A 263 33.67 11.16 -7.31
CA SER A 263 34.85 10.46 -7.80
C SER A 263 34.80 8.98 -7.44
N GLY A 264 35.01 8.13 -8.40
CA GLY A 264 35.21 6.70 -8.21
C GLY A 264 36.52 6.26 -8.86
N PHE A 265 37.28 5.44 -8.17
CA PHE A 265 38.52 4.89 -8.71
C PHE A 265 38.33 3.41 -8.93
N SER A 266 38.49 2.92 -10.17
CA SER A 266 38.49 1.49 -10.51
C SER A 266 39.78 0.79 -10.06
N GLU A 267 40.89 1.53 -9.98
CA GLU A 267 42.18 1.06 -9.50
C GLU A 267 42.69 2.02 -8.42
N LYS A 268 43.50 1.55 -7.48
CA LYS A 268 44.20 2.45 -6.53
C LYS A 268 45.16 3.34 -7.33
N PRO A 269 44.94 4.64 -7.45
CA PRO A 269 45.94 5.55 -7.98
C PRO A 269 47.15 5.47 -7.04
N ALA A 270 48.35 5.59 -7.62
CA ALA A 270 49.55 5.74 -6.82
C ALA A 270 49.37 6.97 -5.89
N ASP A 271 49.80 6.85 -4.65
CA ASP A 271 49.48 7.62 -3.43
C ASP A 271 49.53 9.15 -3.46
N LYS A 272 49.51 9.82 -4.60
CA LYS A 272 49.84 11.25 -4.62
C LYS A 272 48.87 12.24 -5.22
N ASP A 273 47.90 11.85 -6.06
CA ASP A 273 47.19 12.88 -6.84
C ASP A 273 45.66 12.73 -6.87
N TYR A 274 45.04 13.01 -5.73
CA TYR A 274 43.59 13.23 -5.64
C TYR A 274 43.20 14.69 -5.78
N LEU A 275 44.13 15.55 -6.31
CA LEU A 275 43.90 16.98 -6.38
C LEU A 275 43.04 17.32 -7.60
N VAL A 276 41.91 17.96 -7.32
CA VAL A 276 41.04 18.56 -8.33
C VAL A 276 41.19 20.06 -8.24
N GLU A 277 41.42 20.70 -9.37
CA GLU A 277 41.46 22.15 -9.51
C GLU A 277 40.15 22.62 -10.14
N VAL A 278 39.50 23.59 -9.51
CA VAL A 278 38.33 24.29 -10.06
C VAL A 278 38.72 25.73 -10.37
N ASN A 279 38.54 26.14 -11.61
CA ASN A 279 38.71 27.54 -12.01
C ASN A 279 37.33 28.18 -12.16
N TYR A 280 37.10 29.26 -11.44
CA TYR A 280 35.90 30.06 -11.54
C TYR A 280 36.23 31.54 -11.30
N ASN A 281 35.79 32.40 -12.24
CA ASN A 281 35.91 33.85 -12.16
C ASN A 281 37.34 34.32 -11.85
N GLY A 282 38.33 33.66 -12.48
CA GLY A 282 39.76 33.98 -12.34
C GLY A 282 40.39 33.53 -11.01
N LYS A 283 39.68 32.75 -10.22
CA LYS A 283 40.19 32.12 -8.99
C LYS A 283 40.32 30.61 -9.24
N ASN A 284 41.40 30.05 -8.63
CA ASN A 284 41.60 28.61 -8.60
C ASN A 284 41.34 28.10 -7.19
N PHE A 285 40.49 27.07 -7.13
CA PHE A 285 40.20 26.35 -5.90
C PHE A 285 40.80 24.96 -6.02
N PHE A 286 41.42 24.44 -4.98
CA PHE A 286 42.05 23.14 -4.99
C PHE A 286 41.42 22.24 -3.92
N TYR A 287 40.90 21.11 -4.34
CA TYR A 287 40.24 20.16 -3.47
C TYR A 287 40.95 18.83 -3.52
N ASN A 288 41.31 18.29 -2.35
CA ASN A 288 41.86 16.95 -2.26
C ASN A 288 40.71 15.98 -2.06
N ILE A 289 40.38 15.20 -3.10
CA ILE A 289 39.31 14.22 -3.07
C ILE A 289 39.86 12.85 -2.75
N ASN A 290 39.33 12.23 -1.72
CA ASN A 290 39.69 10.86 -1.37
C ASN A 290 38.99 9.87 -2.27
N LYS A 291 39.49 8.62 -2.32
CA LYS A 291 38.86 7.53 -3.04
C LYS A 291 37.37 7.44 -2.68
N ASN A 292 36.50 7.43 -3.69
CA ASN A 292 35.03 7.36 -3.55
C ASN A 292 34.47 8.50 -2.67
N ALA A 293 35.01 9.69 -2.77
CA ALA A 293 34.53 10.84 -2.03
C ALA A 293 33.50 11.66 -2.83
N TYR A 294 32.56 12.17 -2.11
CA TYR A 294 31.55 13.13 -2.59
C TYR A 294 31.86 14.47 -1.95
N HIS A 295 31.98 15.51 -2.76
CA HIS A 295 32.29 16.84 -2.29
C HIS A 295 31.32 17.85 -2.89
N LEU A 296 30.81 18.74 -2.07
CA LEU A 296 30.12 19.95 -2.48
C LEU A 296 30.87 21.14 -1.90
N GLU A 297 31.39 21.97 -2.78
CA GLU A 297 32.25 23.09 -2.40
C GLU A 297 31.72 24.39 -3.00
N GLU A 298 31.56 25.43 -2.17
CA GLU A 298 31.21 26.77 -2.62
C GLU A 298 32.37 27.39 -3.37
N ILE A 299 32.14 27.90 -4.59
CA ILE A 299 33.14 28.55 -5.42
C ILE A 299 32.88 30.05 -5.67
N GLY A 300 31.75 30.56 -5.19
CA GLY A 300 31.40 31.98 -5.24
C GLY A 300 29.96 32.26 -5.68
N GLN A 301 29.68 33.50 -6.03
CA GLN A 301 28.37 33.91 -6.54
C GLN A 301 28.18 33.46 -7.98
N TYR A 302 26.95 33.12 -8.34
CA TYR A 302 26.58 32.79 -9.72
C TYR A 302 26.63 34.05 -10.59
N GLU A 303 27.50 34.06 -11.58
CA GLU A 303 27.66 35.18 -12.50
C GLU A 303 27.48 34.71 -13.95
N ILE A 304 26.50 35.29 -14.65
CA ILE A 304 26.19 34.98 -16.06
C ILE A 304 27.41 35.28 -16.92
N GLY A 305 27.68 34.41 -17.92
CA GLY A 305 28.78 34.53 -18.85
C GLY A 305 30.13 34.08 -18.31
N LYS A 306 30.23 33.71 -17.03
CA LYS A 306 31.46 33.15 -16.48
C LYS A 306 31.54 31.64 -16.77
N LYS A 307 32.78 31.17 -16.96
CA LYS A 307 33.05 29.74 -17.17
C LYS A 307 33.52 29.10 -15.86
N VAL A 308 32.94 27.98 -15.52
CA VAL A 308 33.46 27.05 -14.53
C VAL A 308 34.26 25.99 -15.28
N SER A 309 35.49 25.73 -14.90
CA SER A 309 36.29 24.62 -15.42
C SER A 309 36.85 23.78 -14.28
N VAL A 310 36.81 22.48 -14.43
CA VAL A 310 37.36 21.53 -13.47
C VAL A 310 38.46 20.72 -14.13
N TYR A 311 39.59 20.67 -13.47
CA TYR A 311 40.79 19.98 -13.95
C TYR A 311 41.17 18.84 -12.99
N TYR A 312 41.52 17.72 -13.53
CA TYR A 312 42.15 16.61 -12.83
C TYR A 312 43.46 16.26 -13.49
N GLN A 313 44.55 16.27 -12.73
CA GLN A 313 45.90 16.05 -13.26
C GLN A 313 46.22 16.95 -14.45
N GLY A 314 45.81 18.22 -14.39
CA GLY A 314 46.07 19.24 -15.42
C GLY A 314 45.23 19.09 -16.68
N VAL A 315 44.21 18.23 -16.69
CA VAL A 315 43.30 18.07 -17.84
C VAL A 315 41.91 18.51 -17.46
N GLU A 316 41.31 19.34 -18.30
CA GLU A 316 39.91 19.77 -18.15
C GLU A 316 38.99 18.54 -18.27
N VAL A 317 38.32 18.23 -17.19
CA VAL A 317 37.37 17.09 -17.08
C VAL A 317 35.93 17.55 -17.14
N PHE A 318 35.67 18.82 -16.87
CA PHE A 318 34.36 19.46 -16.95
C PHE A 318 34.53 20.94 -17.28
N SER A 319 33.66 21.50 -18.11
CA SER A 319 33.51 22.93 -18.19
C SER A 319 32.10 23.34 -18.60
N GLN A 320 31.63 24.43 -18.01
CA GLN A 320 30.33 25.01 -18.32
C GLN A 320 30.41 26.55 -18.29
N VAL A 321 29.86 27.20 -19.29
CA VAL A 321 29.64 28.65 -19.27
C VAL A 321 28.26 28.88 -18.61
N LEU A 322 28.23 29.68 -17.56
CA LEU A 322 27.00 30.08 -16.88
C LEU A 322 26.24 31.06 -17.81
N SER A 323 25.06 30.69 -18.22
CA SER A 323 24.25 31.45 -19.18
C SER A 323 23.05 32.08 -18.50
N GLU A 324 22.36 33.00 -19.17
CA GLU A 324 21.02 33.46 -18.80
C GLU A 324 20.00 32.32 -18.75
N ASP A 325 20.32 31.18 -19.35
CA ASP A 325 19.66 29.89 -19.17
C ASP A 325 19.95 29.27 -17.81
N SER A 326 20.23 30.06 -16.78
CA SER A 326 20.20 29.64 -15.40
C SER A 326 18.79 29.12 -15.06
N SER A 327 18.71 28.37 -14.02
CA SER A 327 17.53 27.62 -13.60
C SER A 327 16.17 28.32 -13.82
N GLU A 328 16.07 29.62 -13.55
CA GLU A 328 14.80 30.36 -13.67
C GLU A 328 14.39 30.60 -15.13
N PHE A 329 15.34 30.96 -15.99
CA PHE A 329 15.07 31.15 -17.42
C PHE A 329 14.83 29.81 -18.14
N ARG A 330 15.60 28.78 -17.82
CA ARG A 330 15.35 27.42 -18.31
C ARG A 330 14.00 26.90 -17.86
N ARG A 331 13.65 27.12 -16.59
CA ARG A 331 12.36 26.77 -16.04
C ARG A 331 11.24 27.49 -16.76
N LYS A 332 11.37 28.80 -16.98
CA LYS A 332 10.39 29.59 -17.71
C LYS A 332 10.24 29.17 -19.18
N ASN A 333 11.32 28.97 -19.90
CA ASN A 333 11.29 28.53 -21.30
C ASN A 333 10.80 27.08 -21.44
N LYS A 334 11.19 26.18 -20.51
CA LYS A 334 10.69 24.81 -20.44
C LYS A 334 9.18 24.81 -20.17
N LEU A 335 8.75 25.65 -19.25
CA LEU A 335 7.36 25.87 -18.89
C LEU A 335 6.53 26.36 -20.08
N GLU A 336 6.98 27.37 -20.81
CA GLU A 336 6.30 27.91 -21.99
C GLU A 336 6.20 26.88 -23.13
N ARG A 337 7.26 26.11 -23.38
CA ARG A 337 7.24 25.03 -24.38
C ARG A 337 6.33 23.90 -23.98
N ALA A 338 6.41 23.46 -22.71
CA ALA A 338 5.60 22.39 -22.18
C ALA A 338 4.11 22.74 -22.22
N ASN A 339 3.75 23.97 -21.86
CA ASN A 339 2.36 24.42 -21.90
C ASN A 339 1.78 24.47 -23.32
N LYS A 340 2.59 24.80 -24.32
CA LYS A 340 2.18 24.82 -25.74
C LYS A 340 1.99 23.43 -26.35
N GLN A 341 2.64 22.41 -25.81
CA GLN A 341 2.63 21.03 -26.33
C GLN A 341 1.76 20.09 -25.51
N SER A 342 1.34 20.51 -24.32
CA SER A 342 0.57 19.68 -23.39
C SER A 342 -0.84 19.38 -23.92
N ASN A 343 -1.19 18.09 -23.93
CA ASN A 343 -2.53 17.58 -24.21
C ASN A 343 -3.01 16.81 -22.98
N ARG A 344 -3.09 17.54 -21.87
CA ARG A 344 -3.32 17.00 -20.54
C ARG A 344 -4.71 16.43 -20.36
N ARG A 345 -4.79 15.23 -19.85
CA ARG A 345 -6.02 14.53 -19.50
C ARG A 345 -5.88 13.93 -18.09
N PHE A 346 -7.00 13.90 -17.37
CA PHE A 346 -7.03 13.35 -16.02
C PHE A 346 -8.03 12.21 -15.95
N ASN A 347 -7.61 11.10 -15.39
CA ASN A 347 -8.48 10.00 -15.00
C ASN A 347 -8.60 10.02 -13.48
N ILE A 348 -9.81 10.29 -12.98
CA ILE A 348 -10.06 10.47 -11.55
C ILE A 348 -11.21 9.56 -11.14
N ASN A 349 -11.00 8.80 -10.06
CA ASN A 349 -12.04 8.01 -9.43
C ASN A 349 -11.79 7.89 -7.91
N PHE A 350 -12.74 7.29 -7.21
CA PHE A 350 -12.70 7.11 -5.76
C PHE A 350 -12.97 5.64 -5.39
N ILE A 351 -12.38 4.74 -6.18
CA ILE A 351 -12.50 3.29 -6.00
C ILE A 351 -11.43 2.83 -5.02
N ASP A 352 -11.86 2.40 -3.82
CA ASP A 352 -10.96 2.07 -2.70
C ASP A 352 -9.97 3.22 -2.35
N GLY A 353 -10.48 4.45 -2.30
CA GLY A 353 -9.75 5.69 -2.04
C GLY A 353 -9.63 6.61 -3.26
N PRO A 354 -9.30 7.88 -3.06
CA PRO A 354 -9.17 8.85 -4.14
C PRO A 354 -7.95 8.52 -5.00
N PHE A 355 -8.16 8.50 -6.30
CA PHE A 355 -7.19 8.14 -7.33
C PHE A 355 -7.13 9.25 -8.38
N ILE A 356 -5.94 9.53 -8.85
CA ILE A 356 -5.69 10.38 -10.01
C ILE A 356 -4.61 9.79 -10.91
N GLU A 357 -4.85 9.77 -12.19
CA GLU A 357 -3.87 9.52 -13.24
C GLU A 357 -3.77 10.76 -14.12
N ILE A 358 -2.56 11.20 -14.40
CA ILE A 358 -2.28 12.35 -15.26
C ILE A 358 -1.70 11.82 -16.55
N LEU A 359 -2.40 12.01 -17.66
CA LEU A 359 -1.98 11.63 -19.00
C LEU A 359 -1.62 12.90 -19.78
N ASP A 360 -0.45 12.93 -20.41
CA ASP A 360 -0.02 14.04 -21.25
C ASP A 360 0.93 13.55 -22.35
N ASP A 361 1.01 14.29 -23.45
CA ASP A 361 1.95 14.04 -24.53
C ASP A 361 3.35 14.61 -24.21
N VAL A 362 3.47 15.37 -23.12
CA VAL A 362 4.70 16.00 -22.63
C VAL A 362 5.02 15.49 -21.24
N ASP A 363 6.32 15.24 -20.96
CA ASP A 363 6.78 14.85 -19.62
C ASP A 363 6.82 16.09 -18.71
N LEU A 364 5.81 16.23 -17.87
CA LEU A 364 5.61 17.33 -16.94
C LEU A 364 5.47 16.80 -15.51
N THR A 365 5.82 17.64 -14.56
CA THR A 365 5.79 17.31 -13.13
C THR A 365 4.68 18.07 -12.40
N TYR A 366 3.98 17.39 -11.51
CA TYR A 366 2.84 17.94 -10.77
C TYR A 366 2.95 17.59 -9.29
N LYS A 367 2.62 18.56 -8.46
CA LYS A 367 2.26 18.31 -7.06
C LYS A 367 0.78 17.98 -6.99
N VAL A 368 0.44 16.89 -6.33
CA VAL A 368 -0.94 16.46 -6.12
C VAL A 368 -1.21 16.35 -4.63
N ASP A 369 -2.20 17.11 -4.16
CA ASP A 369 -2.64 17.08 -2.77
C ASP A 369 -4.05 16.48 -2.69
N PHE A 370 -4.23 15.46 -1.84
CA PHE A 370 -5.52 14.87 -1.49
C PHE A 370 -5.99 15.49 -0.17
N ILE A 371 -7.04 16.29 -0.24
CA ILE A 371 -7.46 17.18 0.84
C ILE A 371 -8.83 16.76 1.35
N ASN A 372 -8.98 16.68 2.65
CA ASN A 372 -10.29 16.60 3.30
C ASN A 372 -10.89 18.00 3.41
N SER A 373 -11.93 18.30 2.61
CA SER A 373 -12.49 19.63 2.53
C SER A 373 -13.21 20.10 3.80
N LYS A 374 -13.59 19.19 4.70
CA LYS A 374 -14.25 19.56 5.97
C LYS A 374 -13.32 20.30 6.94
N ASN A 375 -12.06 19.96 6.94
CA ASN A 375 -11.06 20.52 7.86
C ASN A 375 -9.85 21.13 7.16
N ASN A 376 -9.85 21.11 5.82
CA ASN A 376 -8.75 21.53 4.96
C ASN A 376 -7.42 20.80 5.23
N LYS A 377 -7.48 19.60 5.80
CA LYS A 377 -6.30 18.79 6.07
C LYS A 377 -5.85 18.10 4.80
N ILE A 378 -4.57 18.21 4.47
CA ILE A 378 -3.92 17.39 3.45
C ILE A 378 -3.70 16.00 4.07
N GLU A 379 -4.46 15.01 3.60
CA GLU A 379 -4.34 13.63 4.08
C GLU A 379 -3.19 12.91 3.39
N TYR A 380 -2.91 13.26 2.14
CA TYR A 380 -1.79 12.75 1.38
C TYR A 380 -1.33 13.78 0.34
N SER A 381 -0.02 13.88 0.14
CA SER A 381 0.60 14.77 -0.85
C SER A 381 1.70 14.01 -1.58
N THR A 382 1.79 14.18 -2.88
CA THR A 382 2.82 13.56 -3.71
C THR A 382 3.23 14.45 -4.86
N VAL A 383 4.43 14.22 -5.35
CA VAL A 383 4.91 14.76 -6.62
C VAL A 383 4.92 13.63 -7.64
N MET A 384 4.33 13.86 -8.80
CA MET A 384 4.19 12.85 -9.83
C MET A 384 4.40 13.44 -11.23
N LYS A 385 4.79 12.60 -12.17
CA LYS A 385 4.99 12.98 -13.57
C LYS A 385 3.76 12.69 -14.43
N SER A 386 3.73 13.26 -15.61
CA SER A 386 2.81 12.86 -16.68
C SER A 386 2.90 11.35 -16.91
N ASN A 387 1.78 10.76 -17.33
CA ASN A 387 1.63 9.33 -17.61
C ASN A 387 1.88 8.43 -16.39
N THR A 388 1.62 8.97 -15.20
CA THR A 388 1.66 8.25 -13.94
C THR A 388 0.36 8.47 -13.15
N TRP A 389 0.16 7.65 -12.11
CA TRP A 389 -0.99 7.77 -11.23
C TRP A 389 -0.58 7.81 -9.76
N SER A 390 -1.48 8.31 -8.93
CA SER A 390 -1.35 8.30 -7.48
C SER A 390 -2.69 8.02 -6.80
N LYS A 391 -2.63 7.48 -5.59
CA LYS A 391 -3.80 7.10 -4.80
C LYS A 391 -3.55 7.33 -3.32
N CYS A 392 -4.52 7.96 -2.62
CA CYS A 392 -4.50 8.01 -1.16
C CYS A 392 -5.03 6.70 -0.58
N SER A 393 -4.46 6.27 0.54
CA SER A 393 -4.79 5.00 1.19
C SER A 393 -6.16 4.98 1.91
N ILE A 394 -6.75 6.14 2.20
CA ILE A 394 -8.04 6.25 2.89
C ILE A 394 -9.18 5.75 2.00
N LYS A 395 -9.92 4.73 2.45
CA LYS A 395 -10.93 4.00 1.67
C LYS A 395 -12.37 4.23 2.14
N TYR A 396 -12.56 4.98 3.23
CA TYR A 396 -13.88 5.44 3.67
C TYR A 396 -14.22 6.80 3.05
N TYR A 397 -15.48 7.19 3.16
CA TYR A 397 -15.95 8.46 2.61
C TYR A 397 -15.32 9.66 3.32
N VAL A 398 -14.74 10.52 2.52
CA VAL A 398 -14.27 11.85 2.89
C VAL A 398 -14.78 12.81 1.81
N ASP A 399 -15.10 14.04 2.17
CA ASP A 399 -15.42 15.09 1.19
C ASP A 399 -14.10 15.53 0.51
N TRP A 400 -13.68 14.76 -0.49
CA TRP A 400 -12.36 14.89 -1.13
C TRP A 400 -12.26 16.10 -2.05
N ILE A 401 -11.14 16.79 -1.97
CA ILE A 401 -10.60 17.66 -3.00
C ILE A 401 -9.25 17.09 -3.42
N ILE A 402 -9.07 16.85 -4.71
CA ILE A 402 -7.78 16.54 -5.33
C ILE A 402 -7.28 17.81 -5.98
N LYS A 403 -6.24 18.42 -5.42
CA LYS A 403 -5.62 19.63 -5.95
C LYS A 403 -4.37 19.24 -6.73
N VAL A 404 -4.27 19.71 -7.97
CA VAL A 404 -3.14 19.47 -8.87
C VAL A 404 -2.49 20.79 -9.20
N LYS A 405 -1.20 20.90 -8.93
CA LYS A 405 -0.39 22.08 -9.27
C LYS A 405 0.84 21.67 -10.06
N GLY A 406 1.05 22.30 -11.18
CA GLY A 406 2.27 22.15 -11.96
C GLY A 406 3.50 22.62 -11.17
N ILE A 407 4.61 21.88 -11.30
CA ILE A 407 5.91 22.26 -10.74
C ILE A 407 6.75 22.89 -11.84
N ASP A 408 6.77 22.26 -13.01
CA ASP A 408 7.47 22.70 -14.20
C ASP A 408 6.53 23.17 -15.33
N ASN A 409 5.34 23.55 -14.97
CA ASN A 409 4.28 24.08 -15.84
C ASN A 409 3.31 24.95 -15.03
N ASP A 410 2.42 25.70 -15.70
CA ASP A 410 1.50 26.68 -15.09
C ASP A 410 0.14 26.08 -14.73
N TYR A 411 -0.01 24.76 -14.80
CA TYR A 411 -1.29 24.16 -14.50
C TYR A 411 -1.63 24.29 -13.00
N GLU A 412 -2.85 24.75 -12.74
CA GLU A 412 -3.47 24.66 -11.43
C GLU A 412 -4.91 24.23 -11.61
N GLY A 413 -5.27 23.10 -10.99
CA GLY A 413 -6.61 22.54 -11.08
C GLY A 413 -7.05 21.90 -9.78
N GLN A 414 -8.37 21.75 -9.65
CA GLN A 414 -8.98 21.16 -8.48
C GLN A 414 -10.17 20.29 -8.90
N TYR A 415 -10.23 19.09 -8.30
CA TYR A 415 -11.30 18.12 -8.52
C TYR A 415 -11.95 17.78 -7.19
N THR A 416 -13.25 18.05 -7.09
CA THR A 416 -14.02 17.77 -5.87
C THR A 416 -14.85 16.53 -6.06
N LEU A 417 -14.82 15.61 -5.09
CA LEU A 417 -15.72 14.46 -5.09
C LEU A 417 -17.17 14.92 -5.13
N ASN A 418 -17.88 14.55 -6.17
CA ASN A 418 -19.30 14.78 -6.31
C ASN A 418 -20.02 13.50 -6.73
N PRO A 419 -20.61 12.75 -5.79
CA PRO A 419 -21.36 11.53 -6.12
C PRO A 419 -22.67 11.79 -6.87
N LYS A 420 -23.21 13.03 -6.85
CA LYS A 420 -24.52 13.37 -7.43
C LYS A 420 -24.62 12.94 -8.89
N GLY A 421 -25.66 12.17 -9.21
CA GLY A 421 -25.90 11.65 -10.56
C GLY A 421 -24.88 10.62 -11.05
N ASN A 422 -23.91 10.24 -10.22
CA ASN A 422 -22.90 9.24 -10.54
C ASN A 422 -23.24 7.89 -9.89
N ARG A 423 -22.62 6.81 -10.43
CA ARG A 423 -22.76 5.45 -9.94
C ARG A 423 -21.78 5.19 -8.80
N VAL A 424 -22.29 4.74 -7.67
CA VAL A 424 -21.51 4.39 -6.47
C VAL A 424 -21.76 2.94 -6.09
N LEU A 425 -20.69 2.14 -6.01
CA LEU A 425 -20.77 0.76 -5.53
C LEU A 425 -20.53 0.73 -4.02
N ILE A 426 -21.47 0.13 -3.29
CA ILE A 426 -21.33 -0.16 -1.85
C ILE A 426 -21.38 -1.67 -1.67
N SER A 427 -20.27 -2.26 -1.22
CA SER A 427 -20.12 -3.70 -1.05
C SER A 427 -20.14 -4.09 0.42
N PHE A 428 -20.88 -5.15 0.75
CA PHE A 428 -20.87 -5.75 2.08
C PHE A 428 -19.88 -6.91 2.11
N GLU A 429 -18.88 -6.80 2.96
CA GLU A 429 -17.84 -7.82 3.08
C GLU A 429 -18.18 -8.94 4.09
N SER A 430 -19.32 -8.80 4.78
CA SER A 430 -19.81 -9.80 5.73
C SER A 430 -20.98 -10.61 5.17
N LYS A 431 -20.91 -11.93 5.36
CA LYS A 431 -22.03 -12.88 5.08
C LYS A 431 -23.05 -12.91 6.23
N SER A 432 -22.72 -12.34 7.41
CA SER A 432 -23.57 -12.35 8.59
C SER A 432 -24.90 -11.65 8.32
N LEU A 433 -25.99 -12.28 8.69
CA LEU A 433 -27.33 -11.70 8.54
C LEU A 433 -27.45 -10.42 9.37
N GLY A 434 -26.89 -10.39 10.58
CA GLY A 434 -26.91 -9.23 11.48
C GLY A 434 -26.27 -8.01 10.85
N ASP A 435 -25.08 -8.17 10.31
CA ASP A 435 -24.32 -7.08 9.65
C ASP A 435 -25.07 -6.55 8.43
N ASN A 436 -25.60 -7.45 7.57
CA ASN A 436 -26.37 -7.05 6.40
C ASN A 436 -27.63 -6.25 6.79
N LEU A 437 -28.32 -6.63 7.87
CA LEU A 437 -29.46 -5.90 8.39
C LEU A 437 -29.07 -4.56 9.00
N ALA A 438 -27.93 -4.50 9.67
CA ALA A 438 -27.38 -3.29 10.26
C ALA A 438 -26.94 -2.28 9.18
N PHE A 439 -26.39 -2.73 8.06
CA PHE A 439 -25.73 -1.87 7.07
C PHE A 439 -26.69 -1.30 6.03
N ILE A 440 -27.68 -2.06 5.58
CA ILE A 440 -28.53 -1.69 4.45
C ILE A 440 -29.27 -0.34 4.61
N PRO A 441 -29.74 0.09 5.80
CA PRO A 441 -30.39 1.38 5.96
C PRO A 441 -29.48 2.55 5.58
N TYR A 442 -28.18 2.44 5.87
CA TYR A 442 -27.21 3.51 5.61
C TYR A 442 -26.85 3.62 4.14
N VAL A 443 -26.97 2.55 3.37
CA VAL A 443 -26.87 2.59 1.89
C VAL A 443 -27.94 3.48 1.30
N GLU A 444 -29.19 3.36 1.76
CA GLU A 444 -30.30 4.21 1.33
C GLU A 444 -30.14 5.67 1.82
N GLU A 445 -29.63 5.87 3.03
CA GLU A 445 -29.35 7.23 3.54
C GLU A 445 -28.22 7.88 2.75
N PHE A 446 -27.18 7.13 2.37
CA PHE A 446 -26.11 7.62 1.49
C PHE A 446 -26.67 8.04 0.13
N ARG A 447 -27.47 7.16 -0.48
CA ARG A 447 -28.13 7.44 -1.77
C ARG A 447 -28.95 8.74 -1.71
N LYS A 448 -29.74 8.92 -0.66
CA LYS A 448 -30.58 10.12 -0.47
C LYS A 448 -29.72 11.36 -0.24
N LYS A 449 -28.71 11.27 0.62
CA LYS A 449 -27.84 12.41 0.97
C LYS A 449 -27.11 12.94 -0.26
N HIS A 450 -26.62 12.04 -1.12
CA HIS A 450 -25.76 12.39 -2.24
C HIS A 450 -26.50 12.47 -3.59
N ASP A 451 -27.79 12.11 -3.64
CA ASP A 451 -28.59 12.08 -4.87
C ASP A 451 -27.88 11.32 -6.00
N CYS A 452 -27.35 10.14 -5.68
CA CYS A 452 -26.55 9.31 -6.56
C CYS A 452 -27.22 7.97 -6.91
N GLU A 453 -26.71 7.29 -7.94
CA GLU A 453 -27.13 5.93 -8.29
C GLU A 453 -26.31 4.93 -7.46
N VAL A 454 -26.97 4.23 -6.55
CA VAL A 454 -26.26 3.25 -5.71
C VAL A 454 -26.48 1.84 -6.24
N ILE A 455 -25.36 1.15 -6.41
CA ILE A 455 -25.30 -0.29 -6.63
C ILE A 455 -24.83 -0.92 -5.31
N CYS A 456 -25.58 -1.87 -4.78
CA CYS A 456 -25.25 -2.57 -3.53
C CYS A 456 -24.93 -4.03 -3.80
N SER A 457 -23.74 -4.45 -3.40
CA SER A 457 -23.34 -5.85 -3.43
C SER A 457 -23.50 -6.46 -2.04
N THR A 458 -24.43 -7.41 -1.89
CA THR A 458 -24.70 -8.08 -0.61
C THR A 458 -25.06 -9.54 -0.80
N PHE A 459 -24.85 -10.34 0.23
CA PHE A 459 -25.23 -11.75 0.29
C PHE A 459 -26.75 -11.96 0.54
N GLN A 460 -27.51 -10.88 0.73
CA GLN A 460 -28.95 -10.91 1.09
C GLN A 460 -29.82 -10.15 0.07
N ASN A 461 -29.45 -10.12 -1.20
CA ASN A 461 -30.11 -9.37 -2.27
C ASN A 461 -31.63 -9.64 -2.33
N ASP A 462 -32.05 -10.93 -2.21
CA ASP A 462 -33.46 -11.32 -2.28
C ASP A 462 -34.31 -10.80 -1.10
N LEU A 463 -33.66 -10.46 0.01
CA LEU A 463 -34.31 -9.85 1.16
C LEU A 463 -34.59 -8.37 0.92
N PHE A 464 -33.68 -7.66 0.25
CA PHE A 464 -33.68 -6.21 0.19
C PHE A 464 -34.21 -5.61 -1.11
N LYS A 465 -34.07 -6.30 -2.25
CA LYS A 465 -34.35 -5.71 -3.57
C LYS A 465 -35.76 -5.14 -3.76
N LYS A 466 -36.78 -5.68 -3.07
CA LYS A 466 -38.14 -5.18 -3.12
C LYS A 466 -38.38 -4.02 -2.17
N GLU A 467 -37.68 -4.01 -1.05
CA GLU A 467 -37.83 -3.02 0.02
C GLU A 467 -37.03 -1.74 -0.23
N TYR A 468 -36.02 -1.83 -1.11
CA TYR A 468 -35.17 -0.73 -1.53
C TYR A 468 -35.14 -0.57 -3.07
N PRO A 469 -36.28 -0.25 -3.69
CA PRO A 469 -36.41 -0.30 -5.16
C PRO A 469 -35.56 0.74 -5.90
N LYS A 470 -34.98 1.71 -5.20
CA LYS A 470 -34.08 2.73 -5.77
C LYS A 470 -32.59 2.33 -5.68
N ILE A 471 -32.29 1.18 -5.16
CA ILE A 471 -30.93 0.60 -5.08
C ILE A 471 -30.87 -0.56 -6.09
N GLN A 472 -29.87 -0.55 -6.92
CA GLN A 472 -29.54 -1.71 -7.78
C GLN A 472 -28.78 -2.75 -6.96
N PHE A 473 -29.24 -4.00 -6.93
CA PHE A 473 -28.56 -5.07 -6.21
C PHE A 473 -27.83 -5.99 -7.17
N VAL A 474 -26.57 -6.34 -6.82
CA VAL A 474 -25.70 -7.27 -7.53
C VAL A 474 -25.16 -8.32 -6.56
N ASN A 475 -24.72 -9.46 -7.07
CA ASN A 475 -24.10 -10.48 -6.22
C ASN A 475 -22.63 -10.12 -5.94
N PRO A 476 -22.08 -10.57 -4.81
CA PRO A 476 -20.64 -10.51 -4.59
C PRO A 476 -19.88 -11.22 -5.71
N GLY A 477 -18.93 -10.50 -6.31
CA GLY A 477 -18.15 -10.98 -7.44
C GLY A 477 -18.68 -10.60 -8.83
N ASP A 478 -19.89 -10.03 -8.93
CA ASP A 478 -20.40 -9.51 -10.20
C ASP A 478 -19.56 -8.28 -10.64
N ASN A 479 -19.24 -8.21 -11.94
CA ASN A 479 -18.58 -7.04 -12.52
C ASN A 479 -19.54 -5.85 -12.58
N VAL A 480 -19.05 -4.70 -12.15
CA VAL A 480 -19.78 -3.43 -12.18
C VAL A 480 -18.92 -2.37 -12.83
N ASP A 481 -19.38 -1.85 -13.97
CA ASP A 481 -18.65 -0.86 -14.74
C ASP A 481 -19.12 0.56 -14.47
N ASN A 482 -18.30 1.54 -14.83
CA ASN A 482 -18.58 2.98 -14.79
C ASN A 482 -18.99 3.46 -13.40
N ILE A 483 -18.25 3.05 -12.37
CA ILE A 483 -18.44 3.54 -11.01
C ILE A 483 -17.45 4.67 -10.70
N LEU A 484 -17.96 5.72 -10.05
CA LEU A 484 -17.10 6.80 -9.54
C LEU A 484 -16.46 6.42 -8.20
N CYS A 485 -17.21 5.75 -7.32
CA CYS A 485 -16.78 5.40 -5.96
C CYS A 485 -17.06 3.94 -5.64
N LEU A 486 -16.21 3.36 -4.81
CA LEU A 486 -16.44 2.08 -4.14
C LEU A 486 -16.22 2.25 -2.63
N TYR A 487 -17.20 1.86 -1.83
CA TYR A 487 -17.09 1.77 -0.36
C TYR A 487 -17.41 0.35 0.09
N ARG A 488 -16.58 -0.19 0.96
CA ARG A 488 -16.76 -1.53 1.51
C ARG A 488 -17.20 -1.43 2.97
N LEU A 489 -18.32 -2.08 3.31
CA LEU A 489 -18.86 -2.11 4.66
C LEU A 489 -18.51 -3.44 5.33
N GLY A 490 -17.90 -3.36 6.49
CA GLY A 490 -17.43 -4.50 7.27
C GLY A 490 -16.54 -4.05 8.41
N VAL A 491 -15.98 -4.99 9.13
CA VAL A 491 -14.88 -4.76 10.10
C VAL A 491 -13.60 -5.27 9.47
N PHE A 492 -12.61 -4.41 9.38
CA PHE A 492 -11.35 -4.70 8.68
C PHE A 492 -10.17 -4.62 9.63
N TYR A 493 -9.27 -5.56 9.49
CA TYR A 493 -8.02 -5.65 10.21
C TYR A 493 -6.84 -5.62 9.23
N ASP A 494 -5.72 -5.09 9.68
CA ASP A 494 -4.45 -5.18 8.96
C ASP A 494 -3.83 -6.58 9.07
N ASN A 495 -2.68 -6.78 8.46
CA ASN A 495 -1.95 -8.06 8.50
C ASN A 495 -1.46 -8.43 9.91
N ASN A 496 -1.39 -7.47 10.83
CA ASN A 496 -1.01 -7.67 12.22
C ASN A 496 -2.24 -7.83 13.14
N ARG A 497 -3.43 -7.95 12.56
CA ARG A 497 -4.73 -8.05 13.26
C ARG A 497 -5.13 -6.78 14.04
N ASN A 498 -4.50 -5.65 13.78
CA ASN A 498 -4.96 -4.35 14.27
C ASN A 498 -6.09 -3.84 13.40
N VAL A 499 -6.88 -2.91 13.94
CA VAL A 499 -7.90 -2.22 13.15
C VAL A 499 -7.27 -1.51 11.94
N ASP A 500 -7.77 -1.78 10.75
CA ASP A 500 -7.35 -1.08 9.53
C ASP A 500 -7.97 0.32 9.47
N TYR A 501 -7.23 1.31 9.97
CA TYR A 501 -7.66 2.71 9.94
C TYR A 501 -7.64 3.36 8.55
N THR A 502 -7.17 2.68 7.52
CA THR A 502 -7.39 3.13 6.13
C THR A 502 -8.83 2.90 5.68
N ARG A 503 -9.55 1.97 6.32
CA ARG A 503 -10.95 1.62 6.05
C ARG A 503 -11.91 2.11 7.12
N HIS A 504 -11.41 2.39 8.32
CA HIS A 504 -12.20 2.85 9.46
C HIS A 504 -11.73 4.21 9.96
N PRO A 505 -12.59 5.23 9.99
CA PRO A 505 -12.25 6.52 10.60
C PRO A 505 -12.21 6.46 12.13
N THR A 506 -12.87 5.46 12.73
CA THR A 506 -12.93 5.20 14.17
C THR A 506 -12.61 3.73 14.45
N ASN A 507 -12.42 3.36 15.72
CA ASN A 507 -12.25 1.95 16.08
C ASN A 507 -13.59 1.21 16.05
N PRO A 508 -13.87 0.35 15.04
CA PRO A 508 -15.17 -0.30 14.89
C PRO A 508 -15.53 -1.26 16.03
N ILE A 509 -14.53 -1.76 16.78
CA ILE A 509 -14.77 -2.66 17.92
C ILE A 509 -15.37 -1.90 19.10
N LYS A 510 -15.08 -0.60 19.23
CA LYS A 510 -15.55 0.25 20.33
C LYS A 510 -16.80 1.05 19.98
N GLU A 511 -17.44 0.72 18.87
CA GLU A 511 -18.58 1.46 18.34
C GLU A 511 -19.81 0.55 18.16
N PRO A 512 -21.04 1.10 18.20
CA PRO A 512 -22.23 0.35 17.81
C PRO A 512 -22.11 -0.22 16.39
N LEU A 513 -22.60 -1.44 16.17
CA LEU A 513 -22.58 -2.06 14.84
C LEU A 513 -23.23 -1.16 13.77
N LEU A 514 -24.30 -0.44 14.13
CA LEU A 514 -24.98 0.51 13.26
C LEU A 514 -24.14 1.76 12.94
N LYS A 515 -23.15 2.08 13.79
CA LYS A 515 -22.27 3.24 13.56
C LYS A 515 -21.20 2.96 12.51
N ILE A 516 -20.78 1.73 12.38
CA ILE A 516 -19.74 1.32 11.40
C ILE A 516 -20.10 1.77 9.97
N PRO A 517 -21.26 1.42 9.40
CA PRO A 517 -21.62 1.88 8.06
C PRO A 517 -21.81 3.39 7.99
N SER A 518 -22.30 4.06 9.05
CA SER A 518 -22.41 5.50 9.05
C SER A 518 -21.06 6.18 8.98
N ASP A 519 -20.07 5.69 9.72
CA ASP A 519 -18.71 6.23 9.74
C ASP A 519 -18.01 6.02 8.39
N ILE A 520 -18.05 4.79 7.86
CA ILE A 520 -17.45 4.48 6.55
C ILE A 520 -18.07 5.30 5.42
N LEU A 521 -19.37 5.56 5.47
CA LEU A 521 -20.10 6.33 4.46
C LEU A 521 -20.17 7.84 4.76
N GLY A 522 -19.51 8.32 5.81
CA GLY A 522 -19.49 9.75 6.18
C GLY A 522 -20.89 10.31 6.52
N LEU A 523 -21.73 9.49 7.13
CA LEU A 523 -23.08 9.85 7.55
C LEU A 523 -23.12 10.19 9.04
N SER A 524 -24.13 10.98 9.45
CA SER A 524 -24.43 11.18 10.86
C SER A 524 -25.08 9.92 11.42
N TYR A 525 -24.53 9.42 12.54
CA TYR A 525 -25.07 8.24 13.21
C TYR A 525 -26.48 8.47 13.76
N LYS A 526 -27.34 7.52 13.49
CA LYS A 526 -28.66 7.34 14.11
C LYS A 526 -29.07 5.88 13.97
N GLU A 527 -29.83 5.34 14.93
CA GLU A 527 -30.40 4.01 14.80
C GLU A 527 -31.50 3.98 13.74
N ILE A 528 -31.29 3.21 12.67
CA ILE A 528 -32.25 3.06 11.57
C ILE A 528 -32.55 1.58 11.38
N LYS A 529 -33.82 1.20 11.49
CA LYS A 529 -34.26 -0.16 11.20
C LYS A 529 -34.20 -0.45 9.70
N PRO A 530 -33.77 -1.67 9.31
CA PRO A 530 -33.90 -2.10 7.92
C PRO A 530 -35.39 -2.18 7.52
N LYS A 531 -35.67 -1.87 6.27
CA LYS A 531 -36.98 -2.18 5.68
C LYS A 531 -37.03 -3.65 5.37
N LEU A 532 -38.02 -4.32 5.90
CA LEU A 532 -38.28 -5.74 5.70
C LEU A 532 -39.72 -5.97 5.22
N PRO A 533 -39.98 -7.04 4.48
CA PRO A 533 -41.31 -7.35 3.99
C PRO A 533 -42.29 -7.62 5.16
N LYS A 534 -43.50 -7.12 5.05
CA LYS A 534 -44.57 -7.39 5.99
C LYS A 534 -45.29 -8.67 5.60
N LEU A 535 -44.95 -9.78 6.24
CA LEU A 535 -45.39 -11.13 5.88
C LEU A 535 -46.29 -11.78 6.94
N GLY A 536 -46.09 -11.42 8.21
CA GLY A 536 -46.82 -11.98 9.35
C GLY A 536 -47.81 -11.00 9.99
N LYS A 537 -48.88 -11.51 10.53
CA LYS A 537 -49.81 -10.77 11.42
C LYS A 537 -49.60 -11.22 12.84
N LYS A 538 -49.41 -10.27 13.76
CA LYS A 538 -49.20 -10.54 15.18
C LYS A 538 -50.29 -11.43 15.76
N LYS A 539 -49.91 -12.51 16.41
CA LYS A 539 -50.76 -13.46 17.12
C LYS A 539 -50.62 -13.22 18.61
N LYS A 540 -51.74 -13.23 19.33
CA LYS A 540 -51.71 -13.13 20.77
C LYS A 540 -51.07 -14.42 21.36
N LYS A 541 -50.28 -14.25 22.42
CA LYS A 541 -49.66 -15.33 23.16
C LYS A 541 -48.76 -16.25 22.32
N MET A 542 -48.05 -15.67 21.36
CA MET A 542 -47.01 -16.37 20.62
C MET A 542 -45.67 -15.68 20.83
N VAL A 543 -44.62 -16.44 21.11
CA VAL A 543 -43.24 -15.97 21.32
C VAL A 543 -42.31 -16.83 20.48
N THR A 544 -41.32 -16.18 19.85
CA THR A 544 -40.21 -16.88 19.20
C THR A 544 -38.97 -16.80 20.05
N ILE A 545 -38.21 -17.90 20.12
CA ILE A 545 -36.92 -17.97 20.81
C ILE A 545 -35.82 -18.40 19.86
N ALA A 546 -34.59 -17.89 20.03
CA ALA A 546 -33.39 -18.33 19.31
C ALA A 546 -32.21 -18.48 20.27
N ILE A 547 -31.77 -19.72 20.44
CA ILE A 547 -30.80 -20.13 21.46
C ILE A 547 -29.39 -20.37 20.90
N HIS A 548 -29.25 -20.42 19.56
CA HIS A 548 -28.00 -20.74 18.84
C HIS A 548 -27.36 -19.54 18.18
N SER A 549 -26.04 -19.57 18.05
CA SER A 549 -25.21 -18.65 17.31
C SER A 549 -24.03 -19.40 16.70
N THR A 550 -23.34 -18.76 15.74
CA THR A 550 -22.10 -19.29 15.15
C THR A 550 -20.91 -19.29 16.13
N ALA A 551 -20.96 -18.48 17.20
CA ALA A 551 -19.93 -18.42 18.22
C ALA A 551 -20.48 -18.96 19.55
N GLN A 552 -19.82 -19.99 20.11
CA GLN A 552 -20.21 -20.61 21.39
C GLN A 552 -20.13 -19.62 22.56
N ALA A 553 -19.18 -18.68 22.52
CA ALA A 553 -19.04 -17.64 23.54
C ALA A 553 -20.28 -16.74 23.72
N LYS A 554 -21.22 -16.76 22.76
CA LYS A 554 -22.49 -16.04 22.84
C LYS A 554 -23.58 -16.80 23.58
N TYR A 555 -23.38 -18.09 23.88
CA TYR A 555 -24.41 -18.95 24.43
C TYR A 555 -24.67 -18.61 25.88
N TRP A 556 -25.93 -18.73 26.26
CA TRP A 556 -26.35 -18.67 27.65
C TRP A 556 -26.17 -20.04 28.32
N ASN A 557 -25.06 -20.20 29.01
CA ASN A 557 -24.62 -21.48 29.60
C ASN A 557 -25.32 -21.88 30.92
N ASN A 558 -26.47 -21.26 31.23
CA ASN A 558 -27.28 -21.72 32.35
C ASN A 558 -27.91 -23.08 32.02
N PRO A 559 -27.66 -24.16 32.76
CA PRO A 559 -28.07 -25.51 32.40
C PRO A 559 -29.59 -25.71 32.32
N THR A 560 -30.39 -24.92 33.06
CA THR A 560 -31.87 -24.99 33.04
C THR A 560 -32.50 -23.75 32.42
N GLY A 561 -31.76 -22.69 32.23
CA GLY A 561 -32.27 -21.35 31.94
C GLY A 561 -33.23 -21.29 30.75
N TRP A 562 -32.90 -21.94 29.64
CA TRP A 562 -33.81 -21.98 28.49
C TRP A 562 -35.08 -22.79 28.78
N GLN A 563 -34.98 -23.87 29.53
CA GLN A 563 -36.14 -24.64 29.93
C GLN A 563 -37.04 -23.84 30.86
N ASP A 564 -36.46 -23.18 31.89
CA ASP A 564 -37.20 -22.35 32.86
C ASP A 564 -37.93 -21.21 32.15
N VAL A 565 -37.32 -20.56 31.17
CA VAL A 565 -37.95 -19.53 30.32
C VAL A 565 -39.15 -20.11 29.55
N VAL A 566 -38.97 -21.27 28.93
CA VAL A 566 -40.05 -21.92 28.17
C VAL A 566 -41.20 -22.33 29.06
N ASP A 567 -40.92 -22.92 30.22
CA ASP A 567 -41.93 -23.33 31.18
C ASP A 567 -42.69 -22.13 31.75
N PHE A 568 -41.99 -21.05 32.07
CA PHE A 568 -42.63 -19.80 32.49
C PHE A 568 -43.57 -19.24 31.40
N LEU A 569 -43.13 -19.20 30.15
CA LEU A 569 -43.95 -18.71 29.04
C LEU A 569 -45.19 -19.57 28.81
N LYS A 570 -45.04 -20.89 28.85
CA LYS A 570 -46.15 -21.81 28.67
C LYS A 570 -47.16 -21.74 29.83
N ASN A 571 -46.69 -21.65 31.07
CA ASN A 571 -47.55 -21.46 32.24
C ASN A 571 -48.34 -20.14 32.18
N ASN A 572 -47.82 -19.14 31.43
CA ASN A 572 -48.53 -17.89 31.13
C ASN A 572 -49.34 -17.94 29.83
N GLY A 573 -49.52 -19.12 29.24
CA GLY A 573 -50.36 -19.37 28.07
C GLY A 573 -49.75 -19.00 26.74
N TYR A 574 -48.42 -18.89 26.65
CA TYR A 574 -47.75 -18.63 25.39
C TYR A 574 -47.44 -19.91 24.60
N GLU A 575 -47.65 -19.85 23.29
CA GLU A 575 -47.04 -20.76 22.34
C GLU A 575 -45.58 -20.32 22.10
N VAL A 576 -44.64 -21.22 22.35
CA VAL A 576 -43.22 -20.93 22.16
C VAL A 576 -42.71 -21.65 20.93
N ARG A 577 -42.11 -20.89 20.01
CA ARG A 577 -41.47 -21.41 18.79
C ARG A 577 -39.97 -21.22 18.85
N LEU A 578 -39.23 -22.32 18.70
CA LEU A 578 -37.77 -22.30 18.58
C LEU A 578 -37.36 -22.14 17.12
N LEU A 579 -36.58 -21.07 16.87
CA LEU A 579 -35.98 -20.82 15.57
C LEU A 579 -34.53 -21.31 15.60
N SER A 580 -34.25 -22.44 14.96
CA SER A 580 -32.92 -23.02 14.90
C SER A 580 -32.75 -23.79 13.58
N ARG A 581 -31.55 -23.73 13.02
CA ARG A 581 -31.10 -24.62 11.94
C ARG A 581 -30.28 -25.78 12.48
N GLU A 582 -29.83 -25.63 13.74
CA GLU A 582 -28.90 -26.55 14.38
C GLU A 582 -29.67 -27.71 15.02
N GLU A 583 -29.04 -28.87 15.06
CA GLU A 583 -29.54 -30.05 15.75
C GLU A 583 -29.49 -29.86 17.25
N ASP A 584 -30.25 -30.66 17.97
CA ASP A 584 -30.23 -30.72 19.44
C ASP A 584 -28.82 -31.12 19.92
N GLY A 585 -28.30 -30.42 20.91
CA GLY A 585 -26.96 -30.65 21.43
C GLY A 585 -25.84 -29.91 20.66
N TYR A 586 -26.18 -29.14 19.63
CA TYR A 586 -25.18 -28.37 18.87
C TYR A 586 -24.35 -27.47 19.79
N MET A 587 -23.02 -27.59 19.75
CA MET A 587 -22.05 -26.92 20.64
C MET A 587 -22.40 -27.05 22.14
N GLY A 588 -23.00 -28.17 22.52
CA GLY A 588 -23.40 -28.46 23.90
C GLY A 588 -24.69 -27.77 24.39
N ASN A 589 -25.42 -27.09 23.50
CA ASN A 589 -26.64 -26.38 23.83
C ASN A 589 -27.87 -27.26 23.53
N ILE A 590 -28.59 -27.64 24.58
CA ILE A 590 -29.75 -28.56 24.51
C ILE A 590 -31.02 -27.75 24.23
N ASN A 591 -31.82 -28.20 23.28
CA ASN A 591 -33.09 -27.59 22.96
C ASN A 591 -34.09 -27.76 24.11
N PRO A 592 -34.78 -26.71 24.58
CA PRO A 592 -35.78 -26.80 25.61
C PRO A 592 -36.98 -27.65 25.14
N LYS A 593 -37.55 -28.45 26.02
CA LYS A 593 -38.69 -29.29 25.73
C LYS A 593 -39.99 -28.47 25.68
N GLY A 594 -40.96 -28.95 24.91
CA GLY A 594 -42.29 -28.33 24.84
C GLY A 594 -42.38 -27.11 23.94
N VAL A 595 -41.36 -26.84 23.12
CA VAL A 595 -41.36 -25.83 22.07
C VAL A 595 -41.81 -26.44 20.74
N LYS A 596 -42.38 -25.61 19.88
CA LYS A 596 -42.56 -25.97 18.46
C LYS A 596 -41.29 -25.56 17.72
N GLN A 597 -40.48 -26.54 17.34
CA GLN A 597 -39.30 -26.24 16.53
C GLN A 597 -39.71 -25.88 15.08
N GLN A 598 -39.25 -24.76 14.58
CA GLN A 598 -39.39 -24.42 13.18
C GLN A 598 -38.25 -25.08 12.40
N PRO A 599 -38.57 -25.89 11.38
CA PRO A 599 -37.54 -26.49 10.54
C PRO A 599 -36.73 -25.44 9.80
N PRO A 600 -35.55 -25.80 9.29
CA PRO A 600 -34.77 -24.90 8.45
C PRO A 600 -35.63 -24.29 7.34
N SER A 601 -35.73 -22.98 7.31
CA SER A 601 -36.65 -22.25 6.44
C SER A 601 -35.97 -21.05 5.80
N SER A 602 -36.59 -20.53 4.76
CA SER A 602 -36.09 -19.31 4.09
C SER A 602 -36.13 -18.11 5.07
N THR A 603 -35.30 -17.13 4.84
CA THR A 603 -35.30 -15.88 5.62
C THR A 603 -36.67 -15.22 5.62
N LYS A 604 -37.46 -15.34 4.55
CA LYS A 604 -38.84 -14.81 4.47
C LYS A 604 -39.79 -15.53 5.43
N GLU A 605 -39.68 -16.85 5.55
CA GLU A 605 -40.49 -17.61 6.50
C GLU A 605 -40.10 -17.29 7.95
N LEU A 606 -38.80 -17.10 8.23
CA LEU A 606 -38.34 -16.63 9.53
C LEU A 606 -38.91 -15.25 9.86
N ILE A 607 -38.90 -14.29 8.92
CA ILE A 607 -39.50 -12.97 9.09
C ILE A 607 -41.00 -13.11 9.42
N LYS A 608 -41.73 -13.93 8.66
CA LYS A 608 -43.15 -14.17 8.91
C LYS A 608 -43.40 -14.68 10.31
N THR A 609 -42.67 -15.71 10.73
CA THR A 609 -42.83 -16.32 12.08
C THR A 609 -42.48 -15.35 13.19
N ILE A 610 -41.41 -14.56 13.00
CA ILE A 610 -41.00 -13.50 13.96
C ILE A 610 -42.10 -12.43 14.05
N GLN A 611 -42.63 -11.95 12.94
CA GLN A 611 -43.68 -10.94 12.90
C GLN A 611 -45.03 -11.43 13.49
N GLU A 612 -45.24 -12.72 13.50
CA GLU A 612 -46.41 -13.33 14.17
C GLU A 612 -46.28 -13.30 15.73
N SER A 613 -45.06 -13.09 16.26
CA SER A 613 -44.77 -13.13 17.68
C SER A 613 -45.13 -11.81 18.41
N GLU A 614 -45.48 -11.90 19.66
CA GLU A 614 -45.64 -10.72 20.53
C GLU A 614 -44.27 -10.10 20.83
N PHE A 615 -43.28 -10.94 21.08
CA PHE A 615 -41.90 -10.56 21.28
C PHE A 615 -40.98 -11.76 20.93
N PHE A 616 -39.70 -11.45 20.86
CA PHE A 616 -38.64 -12.40 20.55
C PHE A 616 -37.69 -12.49 21.75
N ILE A 617 -37.21 -13.68 22.11
CA ILE A 617 -36.13 -13.86 23.08
C ILE A 617 -34.96 -14.55 22.39
N GLY A 618 -33.76 -14.05 22.60
CA GLY A 618 -32.56 -14.66 22.00
C GLY A 618 -31.26 -14.13 22.55
N ILE A 619 -30.19 -14.66 22.00
CA ILE A 619 -28.83 -14.21 22.26
C ILE A 619 -28.36 -13.22 21.18
N SER A 620 -27.19 -12.60 21.36
CA SER A 620 -26.60 -11.71 20.36
C SER A 620 -26.29 -12.47 19.05
N SER A 621 -27.21 -12.44 18.10
CA SER A 621 -27.16 -13.21 16.85
C SER A 621 -27.93 -12.52 15.71
N GLY A 622 -27.76 -13.00 14.48
CA GLY A 622 -28.48 -12.49 13.32
C GLY A 622 -30.00 -12.55 13.43
N LEU A 623 -30.57 -13.52 14.20
CA LEU A 623 -32.02 -13.62 14.44
C LEU A 623 -32.53 -12.52 15.37
N SER A 624 -31.76 -12.07 16.35
CA SER A 624 -32.10 -10.93 17.19
C SER A 624 -32.14 -9.62 16.37
N TRP A 625 -31.20 -9.47 15.47
CA TRP A 625 -31.20 -8.35 14.51
C TRP A 625 -32.38 -8.42 13.54
N LEU A 626 -32.74 -9.60 13.10
CA LEU A 626 -33.91 -9.83 12.24
C LEU A 626 -35.21 -9.47 12.97
N ALA A 627 -35.35 -9.85 14.24
CA ALA A 627 -36.52 -9.55 15.05
C ALA A 627 -36.65 -8.03 15.30
N TRP A 628 -35.55 -7.38 15.67
CA TRP A 628 -35.51 -5.91 15.79
C TRP A 628 -35.87 -5.21 14.48
N GLY A 629 -35.28 -5.64 13.35
CA GLY A 629 -35.57 -5.12 12.03
C GLY A 629 -37.01 -5.33 11.59
N ALA A 630 -37.61 -6.48 11.97
CA ALA A 630 -39.00 -6.80 11.72
C ALA A 630 -39.99 -6.02 12.58
N GLY A 631 -39.49 -5.20 13.51
CA GLY A 631 -40.31 -4.38 14.39
C GLY A 631 -40.94 -5.14 15.57
N VAL A 632 -40.38 -6.28 15.93
CA VAL A 632 -40.79 -7.10 17.07
C VAL A 632 -39.92 -6.74 18.27
N PRO A 633 -40.51 -6.53 19.49
CA PRO A 633 -39.73 -6.31 20.69
C PRO A 633 -38.79 -7.47 20.98
N VAL A 634 -37.57 -7.18 21.36
CA VAL A 634 -36.51 -8.19 21.59
C VAL A 634 -36.12 -8.21 23.06
N VAL A 635 -36.14 -9.39 23.69
CA VAL A 635 -35.45 -9.67 24.94
C VAL A 635 -34.13 -10.35 24.59
N LEU A 636 -33.02 -9.65 24.82
CA LEU A 636 -31.68 -10.09 24.46
C LEU A 636 -30.91 -10.57 25.67
N ILE A 637 -30.62 -11.86 25.75
CA ILE A 637 -29.67 -12.42 26.72
C ILE A 637 -28.28 -12.17 26.20
N SER A 638 -27.53 -11.31 26.87
CA SER A 638 -26.25 -10.77 26.36
C SER A 638 -25.18 -10.88 27.44
N GLY A 639 -23.98 -11.23 27.04
CA GLY A 639 -22.79 -11.28 27.90
C GLY A 639 -21.50 -11.10 27.08
N PHE A 640 -21.50 -11.60 25.85
CA PHE A 640 -20.33 -11.55 24.97
C PHE A 640 -20.07 -10.16 24.34
N THR A 641 -21.15 -9.47 23.96
CA THR A 641 -21.10 -8.12 23.39
C THR A 641 -21.40 -7.06 24.43
N ASP A 642 -20.79 -5.88 24.28
CA ASP A 642 -21.09 -4.74 25.12
C ASP A 642 -22.51 -4.18 24.83
N VAL A 643 -23.03 -3.40 25.78
CA VAL A 643 -24.39 -2.85 25.71
C VAL A 643 -24.65 -1.96 24.51
N TYR A 644 -23.63 -1.36 23.93
CA TYR A 644 -23.76 -0.45 22.80
C TYR A 644 -23.72 -1.15 21.43
N LEU A 645 -23.34 -2.43 21.34
CA LEU A 645 -23.20 -3.08 20.04
C LEU A 645 -24.52 -3.16 19.29
N GLU A 646 -25.57 -3.64 19.96
CA GLU A 646 -26.91 -3.73 19.42
C GLU A 646 -27.72 -2.44 19.68
N PRO A 647 -28.81 -2.20 18.94
CA PRO A 647 -29.67 -1.03 19.13
C PRO A 647 -30.22 -0.93 20.56
N PHE A 648 -30.43 0.29 21.03
CA PHE A 648 -31.07 0.54 22.34
C PHE A 648 -32.58 0.48 22.24
N LYS A 649 -33.13 0.95 21.11
CA LYS A 649 -34.59 1.03 20.94
C LYS A 649 -35.19 -0.33 20.64
N ASP A 650 -36.27 -0.68 21.35
CA ASP A 650 -37.03 -1.93 21.22
C ASP A 650 -36.27 -3.23 21.57
N ILE A 651 -35.14 -3.09 22.30
CA ILE A 651 -34.36 -4.21 22.81
C ILE A 651 -34.27 -4.11 24.35
N HIS A 652 -34.78 -5.12 25.05
CA HIS A 652 -34.58 -5.31 26.47
C HIS A 652 -33.41 -6.24 26.72
N ARG A 653 -32.30 -5.71 27.16
CA ARG A 653 -31.08 -6.45 27.38
C ARG A 653 -30.99 -7.01 28.77
N ILE A 654 -30.72 -8.31 28.90
CA ILE A 654 -30.49 -9.02 30.15
C ILE A 654 -29.03 -9.41 30.21
N ILE A 655 -28.32 -8.93 31.22
CA ILE A 655 -26.90 -9.18 31.46
C ILE A 655 -26.73 -9.64 32.90
N ASN A 656 -26.03 -10.76 33.08
CA ASN A 656 -25.56 -11.15 34.41
C ASN A 656 -24.31 -10.33 34.73
N LYS A 657 -24.41 -9.44 35.73
CA LYS A 657 -23.29 -8.54 36.12
C LYS A 657 -22.30 -9.21 37.08
N ASP A 658 -22.61 -10.40 37.57
CA ASP A 658 -21.76 -11.16 38.51
C ASP A 658 -20.71 -12.03 37.80
N VAL A 659 -20.67 -11.98 36.47
CA VAL A 659 -19.73 -12.70 35.62
C VAL A 659 -19.03 -11.75 34.62
N CYS A 660 -17.96 -12.23 34.02
CA CYS A 660 -17.25 -11.51 32.96
C CYS A 660 -18.16 -11.24 31.76
N ASN A 661 -18.17 -10.00 31.28
CA ASN A 661 -18.97 -9.56 30.15
C ASN A 661 -18.13 -8.76 29.15
N SER A 662 -18.65 -8.58 27.94
CA SER A 662 -18.10 -7.71 26.90
C SER A 662 -16.75 -8.18 26.35
N CYS A 663 -16.50 -9.49 26.35
CA CYS A 663 -15.24 -10.06 25.88
C CYS A 663 -14.89 -9.64 24.43
N TRP A 664 -15.89 -9.50 23.55
CA TRP A 664 -15.71 -9.00 22.20
C TRP A 664 -15.01 -7.62 22.12
N HIS A 665 -15.17 -6.78 23.14
CA HIS A 665 -14.72 -5.39 23.14
C HIS A 665 -13.50 -5.15 24.06
N THR A 666 -13.16 -6.07 24.93
CA THR A 666 -12.18 -5.86 26.01
C THR A 666 -10.88 -6.62 25.80
N HIS A 667 -10.86 -7.62 24.94
CA HIS A 667 -9.70 -8.47 24.70
C HIS A 667 -9.33 -8.47 23.23
N GLU A 668 -8.04 -8.47 22.94
CA GLU A 668 -7.47 -8.70 21.61
C GLU A 668 -7.51 -10.21 21.31
N PHE A 669 -8.70 -10.75 21.17
CA PHE A 669 -8.88 -12.16 20.85
C PHE A 669 -8.69 -12.42 19.35
N ASP A 670 -8.11 -13.57 19.03
CA ASP A 670 -8.18 -14.14 17.70
C ASP A 670 -9.65 -14.39 17.31
N PRO A 671 -10.14 -13.84 16.19
CA PRO A 671 -11.49 -14.11 15.72
C PRO A 671 -11.81 -15.60 15.49
N GLY A 672 -10.81 -16.47 15.53
CA GLY A 672 -10.95 -17.92 15.43
C GLY A 672 -11.23 -18.63 16.76
N ASP A 673 -11.11 -17.96 17.90
CA ASP A 673 -11.20 -18.57 19.24
C ASP A 673 -12.60 -18.49 19.91
N TRP A 674 -13.63 -18.12 19.15
CA TRP A 674 -14.99 -17.99 19.69
C TRP A 674 -15.78 -19.29 19.72
#